data_9eeb8e4a31d32b1fe17884042feb5aa9
#
_entry.id   9eeb8e4a31d32b1fe17884042feb5aa9
#
_cell.length_a   1.000
_cell.length_b   1.000
_cell.length_c   1.000
_cell.angle_alpha   90.00
_cell.angle_beta   90.00
_cell.angle_gamma   90.00
#
_symmetry.space_group_name_H-M   'P 1'
#
loop_
_entity.id
_entity.type
_entity.pdbx_description
1 polymer ?
#
loop_
_entity_poly.entity_id
_entity_poly.type
_entity_poly.pdbx_seq_one_letter_code
_entity_poly.pdbx_strand_id
1 'polypeptide(L)'
;MGLGSDDVSGDDGTGGGDDTNGGTDPADETPDDPTLPTYPTAHPRIYLTPNKARLMSTLAANTPAASKFRTKVDQWIGGADIWGFQAWNAALLGNLTGNANYCTKAIAAVEAQVVAAEAKIAAGTNPNVALDSYLEIGEMVGDLALVYDWCNPQVTSGQKARWIAYANQAVWNVWNPTIAKWGTKTIPWSGWSVNNPSNNYYYSFLRATMLLGLATKGEDAQADAWIAKFRDEKVLGQLVPTFNADLVGGASREGTGYGVSMRRLFELYDWWKATTGESLATKTVHTRASMFAFIHQVVPTIDKVPPTGDHARDSTAAFFDYHRDYAQQLMQLFPTTNFARRAKTLLNDSTVSSMTQSFMLGYDFLADNPDITPMPLTGVNTAYHAKGIGEIYARSSWDKTATWMNMIAGPYTESHAHQDQGSIMIFKGGWLAHDANIHSKSGLNQKTTAHGLVRIDKNGAPISQVASTMSTVTALHQGAGYVHMAADLTPAYNGNASISKVQREVIFVQPDVIIVYDRVATAAGTTQTWQLQAPTAPAIAGNKATVTNAGHSLAVTKILGGSPSSFDQRADSDLTGGYRIDESVTGGDNRYLHVMSVDGAATSTAANGANGVTVTLANGQTVSATFDPANTGATLVLGGTTINLAAGVDTLSE
;
A
#
# COMPACT_ATOMS: atom_id res chain seq x y z
N MET A 1 -32.88 -32.98 -39.36
CA MET A 1 -34.04 -32.11 -39.54
C MET A 1 -33.71 -30.83 -38.78
N GLY A 2 -33.31 -29.78 -39.33
CA GLY A 2 -33.76 -29.08 -40.50
C GLY A 2 -34.14 -27.68 -40.07
N LEU A 3 -33.18 -26.71 -40.35
CA LEU A 3 -33.39 -25.42 -41.01
C LEU A 3 -34.36 -24.40 -40.39
N GLY A 4 -33.85 -23.17 -40.32
CA GLY A 4 -34.64 -21.95 -40.33
C GLY A 4 -33.83 -20.73 -39.91
N SER A 5 -33.10 -20.13 -40.85
CA SER A 5 -32.67 -18.73 -40.84
C SER A 5 -33.87 -17.81 -41.07
N ASP A 6 -33.87 -16.63 -40.46
CA ASP A 6 -34.43 -15.43 -41.13
C ASP A 6 -33.80 -14.15 -40.54
N ASP A 7 -33.17 -13.42 -41.44
CA ASP A 7 -32.80 -12.02 -41.36
C ASP A 7 -34.00 -11.11 -41.23
N VAL A 8 -33.93 -10.07 -40.39
CA VAL A 8 -34.64 -8.80 -40.64
C VAL A 8 -33.75 -7.62 -40.25
N SER A 9 -33.43 -6.83 -41.23
CA SER A 9 -32.74 -5.56 -41.24
C SER A 9 -33.65 -4.38 -40.84
N GLY A 10 -32.98 -3.33 -40.32
CA GLY A 10 -33.42 -1.93 -40.37
C GLY A 10 -33.99 -1.42 -39.04
N ASP A 11 -33.64 -0.28 -38.45
CA ASP A 11 -33.46 1.02 -39.06
C ASP A 11 -32.92 2.02 -38.03
N ASP A 12 -32.35 3.10 -38.49
CA ASP A 12 -31.77 4.26 -37.89
C ASP A 12 -32.40 4.84 -36.61
N GLY A 13 -31.55 5.19 -35.63
CA GLY A 13 -31.88 6.06 -34.51
C GLY A 13 -30.64 6.78 -34.01
N THR A 14 -30.33 7.92 -34.62
CA THR A 14 -29.33 8.89 -34.15
C THR A 14 -29.61 9.35 -32.72
N GLY A 15 -28.74 9.00 -31.77
CA GLY A 15 -28.68 9.57 -30.44
C GLY A 15 -27.21 9.70 -30.09
N GLY A 16 -26.66 10.92 -30.21
CA GLY A 16 -25.32 11.25 -29.77
C GLY A 16 -25.26 11.14 -28.24
N GLY A 17 -24.68 10.07 -27.76
CA GLY A 17 -24.14 9.94 -26.41
C GLY A 17 -22.63 10.11 -26.53
N ASP A 18 -22.14 11.13 -25.86
CA ASP A 18 -20.70 11.37 -25.69
C ASP A 18 -20.21 10.31 -24.68
N ASP A 19 -19.93 9.10 -25.19
CA ASP A 19 -19.22 8.05 -24.46
C ASP A 19 -17.77 8.50 -24.33
N THR A 20 -17.47 9.32 -23.32
CA THR A 20 -16.12 9.42 -22.79
C THR A 20 -15.81 8.11 -22.06
N ASN A 21 -15.60 7.07 -22.81
CA ASN A 21 -15.08 5.80 -22.36
C ASN A 21 -13.67 6.08 -21.83
N GLY A 22 -13.49 6.07 -20.51
CA GLY A 22 -12.20 6.15 -19.85
C GLY A 22 -11.37 4.89 -20.13
N GLY A 23 -10.96 4.74 -21.39
CA GLY A 23 -10.03 3.69 -21.80
C GLY A 23 -8.66 3.97 -21.20
N THR A 24 -8.00 2.94 -20.71
CA THR A 24 -6.55 2.95 -20.44
C THR A 24 -5.82 3.42 -21.69
N ASP A 25 -4.80 4.27 -21.51
CA ASP A 25 -3.87 4.59 -22.61
C ASP A 25 -3.29 3.26 -23.11
N PRO A 26 -3.36 2.93 -24.42
CA PRO A 26 -2.79 1.69 -24.96
C PRO A 26 -1.33 1.46 -24.54
N ALA A 27 -0.57 2.52 -24.24
CA ALA A 27 0.80 2.43 -23.71
C ALA A 27 0.85 1.93 -22.24
N ASP A 28 -0.29 1.87 -21.55
CA ASP A 28 -0.38 1.36 -20.18
C ASP A 28 -1.04 -0.03 -20.09
N GLU A 29 -1.45 -0.60 -21.22
CA GLU A 29 -1.95 -1.97 -21.26
C GLU A 29 -0.83 -2.97 -20.98
N THR A 30 -1.11 -3.92 -20.09
CA THR A 30 -0.22 -5.03 -19.77
C THR A 30 -0.95 -6.35 -20.02
N PRO A 31 -1.02 -6.82 -21.27
CA PRO A 31 -1.74 -8.04 -21.60
C PRO A 31 -1.13 -9.24 -20.88
N ASP A 32 -1.93 -10.27 -20.62
CA ASP A 32 -1.45 -11.52 -20.07
C ASP A 32 -0.36 -12.12 -20.97
N ASP A 33 0.76 -12.50 -20.37
CA ASP A 33 1.88 -13.13 -21.05
C ASP A 33 1.71 -14.66 -20.99
N PRO A 34 1.46 -15.33 -22.13
CA PRO A 34 1.26 -16.77 -22.16
C PRO A 34 2.58 -17.58 -22.07
N THR A 35 3.73 -16.92 -21.94
CA THR A 35 5.03 -17.59 -21.88
C THR A 35 5.08 -18.58 -20.72
N LEU A 36 5.44 -19.81 -21.00
CA LEU A 36 5.66 -20.84 -19.99
C LEU A 36 7.09 -20.76 -19.43
N PRO A 37 7.32 -21.15 -18.16
CA PRO A 37 8.64 -21.06 -17.56
C PRO A 37 9.64 -22.03 -18.21
N THR A 38 10.83 -21.54 -18.44
CA THR A 38 12.00 -22.35 -18.81
C THR A 38 13.07 -22.19 -17.73
N TYR A 39 13.79 -23.27 -17.41
CA TYR A 39 14.71 -23.26 -16.27
C TYR A 39 16.16 -23.34 -16.75
N PRO A 40 17.03 -22.37 -16.40
CA PRO A 40 18.46 -22.42 -16.71
C PRO A 40 19.13 -23.63 -16.06
N THR A 41 20.05 -24.25 -16.77
CA THR A 41 20.79 -25.44 -16.29
C THR A 41 22.16 -25.08 -15.68
N ALA A 42 22.75 -23.98 -16.10
CA ALA A 42 24.06 -23.53 -15.67
C ALA A 42 23.98 -22.35 -14.68
N HIS A 43 24.85 -22.36 -13.65
CA HIS A 43 25.03 -21.22 -12.74
C HIS A 43 25.82 -20.08 -13.39
N PRO A 44 25.50 -18.81 -13.09
CA PRO A 44 24.39 -18.35 -12.27
C PRO A 44 23.05 -18.46 -12.99
N ARG A 45 22.03 -19.03 -12.33
CA ARG A 45 20.69 -19.27 -12.86
C ARG A 45 19.74 -18.10 -12.63
N ILE A 46 19.78 -17.55 -11.42
CA ILE A 46 18.80 -16.59 -10.92
C ILE A 46 19.14 -15.20 -11.39
N TYR A 47 18.18 -14.53 -12.05
CA TYR A 47 18.15 -13.10 -12.38
C TYR A 47 19.25 -12.59 -13.34
N LEU A 48 20.51 -13.08 -13.21
CA LEU A 48 21.67 -12.46 -13.86
C LEU A 48 21.71 -12.62 -15.37
N THR A 49 21.27 -13.73 -15.93
CA THR A 49 21.44 -14.01 -17.37
C THR A 49 20.97 -12.86 -18.28
N PRO A 50 19.71 -12.34 -18.16
CA PRO A 50 19.26 -11.22 -18.99
C PRO A 50 19.77 -9.86 -18.48
N ASN A 51 20.12 -9.72 -17.21
CA ASN A 51 20.42 -8.43 -16.59
C ASN A 51 21.92 -8.09 -16.51
N LYS A 52 22.81 -9.09 -16.67
CA LYS A 52 24.25 -8.92 -16.41
C LYS A 52 24.87 -7.80 -17.24
N ALA A 53 24.55 -7.72 -18.53
CA ALA A 53 25.12 -6.69 -19.40
C ALA A 53 24.72 -5.27 -18.96
N ARG A 54 23.43 -5.08 -18.63
CA ARG A 54 22.91 -3.80 -18.09
C ARG A 54 23.62 -3.43 -16.78
N LEU A 55 23.67 -4.36 -15.82
CA LEU A 55 24.29 -4.12 -14.51
C LEU A 55 25.79 -3.82 -14.62
N MET A 56 26.51 -4.51 -15.50
CA MET A 56 27.92 -4.21 -15.78
C MET A 56 28.10 -2.81 -16.39
N SER A 57 27.21 -2.41 -17.31
CA SER A 57 27.22 -1.07 -17.89
C SER A 57 26.95 0.01 -16.84
N THR A 58 25.92 -0.19 -15.99
CA THR A 58 25.58 0.70 -14.87
C THR A 58 26.75 0.82 -13.88
N LEU A 59 27.40 -0.31 -13.57
CA LEU A 59 28.57 -0.35 -12.69
C LEU A 59 29.77 0.39 -13.29
N ALA A 60 30.03 0.24 -14.60
CA ALA A 60 31.09 0.92 -15.32
C ALA A 60 30.84 2.43 -15.45
N ALA A 61 29.57 2.82 -15.66
CA ALA A 61 29.17 4.23 -15.68
C ALA A 61 29.27 4.90 -14.30
N ASN A 62 29.48 4.12 -13.25
CA ASN A 62 29.62 4.59 -11.87
C ASN A 62 28.47 5.53 -11.44
N THR A 63 27.24 5.14 -11.77
CA THR A 63 26.06 5.89 -11.34
C THR A 63 26.04 6.08 -9.82
N PRO A 64 25.29 7.04 -9.28
CA PRO A 64 25.19 7.22 -7.83
C PRO A 64 24.79 5.94 -7.07
N ALA A 65 23.84 5.16 -7.60
CA ALA A 65 23.43 3.89 -7.02
C ALA A 65 24.56 2.84 -7.09
N ALA A 66 25.21 2.68 -8.24
CA ALA A 66 26.35 1.77 -8.42
C ALA A 66 27.53 2.12 -7.52
N SER A 67 27.86 3.42 -7.39
CA SER A 67 28.94 3.90 -6.55
C SER A 67 28.68 3.62 -5.07
N LYS A 68 27.49 3.92 -4.57
CA LYS A 68 27.09 3.63 -3.18
C LYS A 68 27.10 2.13 -2.89
N PHE A 69 26.53 1.33 -3.79
CA PHE A 69 26.50 -0.13 -3.69
C PHE A 69 27.93 -0.71 -3.59
N ARG A 70 28.80 -0.40 -4.57
CA ARG A 70 30.19 -0.87 -4.59
C ARG A 70 30.91 -0.47 -3.31
N THR A 71 30.84 0.81 -2.92
CA THR A 71 31.51 1.32 -1.72
C THR A 71 31.08 0.55 -0.48
N LYS A 72 29.78 0.24 -0.37
CA LYS A 72 29.26 -0.48 0.80
C LYS A 72 29.70 -1.94 0.82
N VAL A 73 29.69 -2.62 -0.34
CA VAL A 73 30.24 -3.98 -0.45
C VAL A 73 31.71 -4.00 -0.09
N ASP A 74 32.52 -3.06 -0.58
CA ASP A 74 33.96 -2.99 -0.29
C ASP A 74 34.24 -2.76 1.20
N GLN A 75 33.44 -1.91 1.86
CA GLN A 75 33.51 -1.72 3.33
C GLN A 75 33.23 -3.02 4.08
N TRP A 76 32.18 -3.77 3.67
CA TRP A 76 31.84 -5.05 4.29
C TRP A 76 32.92 -6.12 4.04
N ILE A 77 33.47 -6.19 2.83
CA ILE A 77 34.64 -7.06 2.51
C ILE A 77 35.83 -6.71 3.40
N GLY A 78 36.08 -5.42 3.65
CA GLY A 78 37.11 -4.92 4.54
C GLY A 78 36.88 -5.21 6.03
N GLY A 79 35.76 -5.81 6.40
CA GLY A 79 35.44 -6.21 7.77
C GLY A 79 34.58 -5.22 8.55
N ALA A 80 33.98 -4.22 7.89
CA ALA A 80 33.02 -3.34 8.55
C ALA A 80 31.77 -4.14 8.95
N ASP A 81 31.31 -3.93 10.19
CA ASP A 81 29.99 -4.41 10.64
C ASP A 81 28.93 -3.45 10.13
N ILE A 82 28.06 -3.96 9.25
CA ILE A 82 27.00 -3.17 8.60
C ILE A 82 25.66 -3.83 8.92
N TRP A 83 24.87 -3.16 9.72
CA TRP A 83 23.58 -3.67 10.13
C TRP A 83 22.67 -4.03 8.93
N GLY A 84 22.11 -5.24 8.97
CA GLY A 84 21.21 -5.74 7.94
C GLY A 84 21.85 -6.02 6.58
N PHE A 85 23.19 -5.89 6.44
CA PHE A 85 23.85 -6.13 5.16
C PHE A 85 23.90 -7.62 4.83
N GLN A 86 23.51 -7.96 3.61
CA GLN A 86 23.29 -9.32 3.14
C GLN A 86 24.43 -9.78 2.22
N ALA A 87 24.86 -11.03 2.41
CA ALA A 87 26.01 -11.62 1.71
C ALA A 87 25.81 -11.69 0.17
N TRP A 88 24.59 -11.79 -0.32
CA TRP A 88 24.29 -11.82 -1.77
C TRP A 88 24.79 -10.56 -2.50
N ASN A 89 24.88 -9.41 -1.82
CA ASN A 89 25.42 -8.19 -2.42
C ASN A 89 26.87 -8.37 -2.88
N ALA A 90 27.69 -9.06 -2.08
CA ALA A 90 29.06 -9.39 -2.46
C ALA A 90 29.10 -10.44 -3.57
N ALA A 91 28.25 -11.46 -3.52
CA ALA A 91 28.12 -12.44 -4.58
C ALA A 91 27.75 -11.81 -5.92
N LEU A 92 26.82 -10.84 -5.92
CA LEU A 92 26.45 -10.05 -7.09
C LEU A 92 27.66 -9.30 -7.66
N LEU A 93 28.36 -8.53 -6.82
CA LEU A 93 29.51 -7.73 -7.26
C LEU A 93 30.64 -8.62 -7.75
N GLY A 94 30.86 -9.79 -7.16
CA GLY A 94 31.79 -10.81 -7.62
C GLY A 94 31.51 -11.29 -9.03
N ASN A 95 30.24 -11.57 -9.34
CA ASN A 95 29.82 -11.97 -10.70
C ASN A 95 29.99 -10.87 -11.73
N LEU A 96 29.75 -9.60 -11.37
CA LEU A 96 29.82 -8.47 -12.27
C LEU A 96 31.27 -8.05 -12.54
N THR A 97 32.16 -8.22 -11.57
CA THR A 97 33.57 -7.79 -11.67
C THR A 97 34.54 -8.93 -11.99
N GLY A 98 34.15 -10.19 -11.81
CA GLY A 98 35.03 -11.35 -11.88
C GLY A 98 35.99 -11.49 -10.71
N ASN A 99 35.86 -10.69 -9.65
CA ASN A 99 36.75 -10.76 -8.49
C ASN A 99 36.25 -11.83 -7.49
N ALA A 100 36.99 -12.92 -7.40
CA ALA A 100 36.68 -14.09 -6.56
C ALA A 100 36.61 -13.77 -5.05
N ASN A 101 37.29 -12.73 -4.57
CA ASN A 101 37.31 -12.36 -3.15
C ASN A 101 35.92 -12.03 -2.60
N TYR A 102 35.02 -11.45 -3.42
CA TYR A 102 33.64 -11.16 -3.02
C TYR A 102 32.87 -12.44 -2.72
N CYS A 103 32.99 -13.45 -3.60
CA CYS A 103 32.38 -14.76 -3.37
C CYS A 103 32.98 -15.47 -2.16
N THR A 104 34.29 -15.42 -1.97
CA THR A 104 34.96 -16.01 -0.79
C THR A 104 34.37 -15.47 0.52
N LYS A 105 34.17 -14.17 0.61
CA LYS A 105 33.57 -13.54 1.81
C LYS A 105 32.08 -13.85 1.96
N ALA A 106 31.33 -13.84 0.86
CA ALA A 106 29.91 -14.19 0.86
C ALA A 106 29.68 -15.63 1.33
N ILE A 107 30.48 -16.58 0.79
CA ILE A 107 30.47 -17.99 1.21
C ILE A 107 30.80 -18.14 2.69
N ALA A 108 31.81 -17.43 3.19
CA ALA A 108 32.18 -17.48 4.60
C ALA A 108 31.06 -17.00 5.54
N ALA A 109 30.31 -15.96 5.12
CA ALA A 109 29.18 -15.44 5.89
C ALA A 109 27.99 -16.44 5.94
N VAL A 110 27.64 -17.04 4.81
CA VAL A 110 26.60 -18.08 4.74
C VAL A 110 27.02 -19.32 5.52
N GLU A 111 28.28 -19.76 5.40
CA GLU A 111 28.81 -20.88 6.16
C GLU A 111 28.70 -20.64 7.67
N ALA A 112 29.06 -19.44 8.15
CA ALA A 112 28.92 -19.09 9.55
C ALA A 112 27.45 -19.14 10.03
N GLN A 113 26.51 -18.68 9.19
CA GLN A 113 25.07 -18.78 9.47
C GLN A 113 24.62 -20.25 9.60
N VAL A 114 25.01 -21.12 8.67
CA VAL A 114 24.64 -22.53 8.70
C VAL A 114 25.25 -23.25 9.88
N VAL A 115 26.54 -23.03 10.17
CA VAL A 115 27.22 -23.61 11.35
C VAL A 115 26.51 -23.20 12.65
N ALA A 116 26.12 -21.92 12.78
CA ALA A 116 25.39 -21.46 13.95
C ALA A 116 23.99 -22.11 14.07
N ALA A 117 23.32 -22.32 12.94
CA ALA A 117 22.04 -23.05 12.92
C ALA A 117 22.22 -24.52 13.32
N GLU A 118 23.20 -25.22 12.78
CA GLU A 118 23.53 -26.61 13.11
C GLU A 118 23.86 -26.78 14.60
N ALA A 119 24.60 -25.84 15.19
CA ALA A 119 24.92 -25.87 16.62
C ALA A 119 23.66 -25.76 17.50
N LYS A 120 22.70 -24.90 17.13
CA LYS A 120 21.40 -24.79 17.81
C LYS A 120 20.56 -26.04 17.65
N ILE A 121 20.53 -26.60 16.45
CA ILE A 121 19.80 -27.84 16.15
C ILE A 121 20.37 -28.98 16.99
N ALA A 122 21.71 -29.13 17.05
CA ALA A 122 22.38 -30.14 17.87
C ALA A 122 22.10 -29.98 19.37
N ALA A 123 21.95 -28.73 19.83
CA ALA A 123 21.54 -28.41 21.21
C ALA A 123 20.02 -28.62 21.46
N GLY A 124 19.24 -29.03 20.46
CA GLY A 124 17.79 -29.24 20.56
C GLY A 124 16.99 -27.94 20.69
N THR A 125 17.52 -26.81 20.24
CA THR A 125 16.89 -25.49 20.23
C THR A 125 16.59 -25.01 18.80
N ASN A 126 15.66 -24.06 18.66
CA ASN A 126 15.34 -23.46 17.35
C ASN A 126 16.52 -22.66 16.78
N PRO A 127 16.90 -22.87 15.52
CA PRO A 127 17.79 -21.96 14.82
C PRO A 127 17.11 -20.61 14.60
N ASN A 128 17.91 -19.56 14.32
CA ASN A 128 17.41 -18.19 14.18
C ASN A 128 16.32 -18.06 13.11
N VAL A 129 16.40 -18.82 12.04
CA VAL A 129 15.41 -18.81 10.95
C VAL A 129 13.98 -19.15 11.42
N ALA A 130 13.84 -19.86 12.54
CA ALA A 130 12.54 -20.25 13.10
C ALA A 130 11.96 -19.22 14.08
N LEU A 131 12.71 -18.15 14.39
CA LEU A 131 12.22 -17.07 15.24
C LEU A 131 11.16 -16.25 14.51
N ASP A 132 10.34 -15.56 15.30
CA ASP A 132 9.26 -14.71 14.79
C ASP A 132 8.44 -15.40 13.67
N SER A 133 7.96 -16.60 13.95
CA SER A 133 7.13 -17.37 13.01
C SER A 133 7.75 -17.50 11.61
N TYR A 134 9.05 -17.67 11.52
CA TYR A 134 9.82 -17.77 10.27
C TYR A 134 9.82 -16.49 9.40
N LEU A 135 9.51 -15.30 9.94
CA LEU A 135 9.50 -14.06 9.15
C LEU A 135 10.80 -13.84 8.35
N GLU A 136 11.95 -14.14 8.94
CA GLU A 136 13.26 -13.90 8.33
C GLU A 136 13.75 -15.00 7.37
N ILE A 137 12.90 -15.99 7.05
CA ILE A 137 13.34 -17.10 6.19
C ILE A 137 13.67 -16.63 4.77
N GLY A 138 12.95 -15.61 4.27
CA GLY A 138 13.20 -15.05 2.95
C GLY A 138 14.59 -14.45 2.80
N GLU A 139 15.08 -13.79 3.84
CA GLU A 139 16.45 -13.26 3.92
C GLU A 139 17.45 -14.39 4.20
N MET A 140 17.23 -15.20 5.22
CA MET A 140 18.24 -16.18 5.65
C MET A 140 18.44 -17.33 4.64
N VAL A 141 17.36 -17.90 4.14
CA VAL A 141 17.42 -19.01 3.16
C VAL A 141 17.51 -18.48 1.74
N GLY A 142 16.79 -17.39 1.43
CA GLY A 142 16.86 -16.76 0.10
C GLY A 142 18.26 -16.25 -0.21
N ASP A 143 18.93 -15.60 0.73
CA ASP A 143 20.30 -15.10 0.54
C ASP A 143 21.33 -16.23 0.45
N LEU A 144 21.15 -17.30 1.23
CA LEU A 144 21.91 -18.53 1.08
C LEU A 144 21.76 -19.09 -0.34
N ALA A 145 20.54 -19.15 -0.87
CA ALA A 145 20.29 -19.65 -2.22
C ALA A 145 20.95 -18.79 -3.30
N LEU A 146 20.93 -17.45 -3.14
CA LEU A 146 21.63 -16.52 -4.06
C LEU A 146 23.15 -16.70 -4.02
N VAL A 147 23.75 -16.84 -2.84
CA VAL A 147 25.20 -17.09 -2.72
C VAL A 147 25.55 -18.46 -3.28
N TYR A 148 24.73 -19.47 -3.01
CA TYR A 148 24.87 -20.81 -3.60
C TYR A 148 24.89 -20.76 -5.12
N ASP A 149 23.95 -20.02 -5.72
CA ASP A 149 23.82 -19.91 -7.17
C ASP A 149 24.94 -19.06 -7.80
N TRP A 150 25.15 -17.85 -7.26
CA TRP A 150 26.03 -16.87 -7.88
C TRP A 150 27.51 -17.14 -7.61
N CYS A 151 27.83 -17.82 -6.52
CA CYS A 151 29.20 -18.23 -6.18
C CYS A 151 29.43 -19.74 -6.35
N ASN A 152 28.55 -20.45 -7.06
CA ASN A 152 28.51 -21.92 -7.16
C ASN A 152 29.86 -22.60 -7.43
N PRO A 153 30.73 -22.10 -8.34
CA PRO A 153 32.03 -22.75 -8.61
C PRO A 153 33.00 -22.73 -7.40
N GLN A 154 32.78 -21.84 -6.44
CA GLN A 154 33.64 -21.70 -5.24
C GLN A 154 33.07 -22.38 -3.99
N VAL A 155 31.79 -22.77 -4.01
CA VAL A 155 31.15 -23.50 -2.91
C VAL A 155 31.56 -24.98 -2.98
N THR A 156 32.20 -25.48 -1.92
CA THR A 156 32.64 -26.86 -1.86
C THR A 156 31.46 -27.84 -1.82
N SER A 157 31.67 -29.08 -2.26
CA SER A 157 30.61 -30.13 -2.23
C SER A 157 30.07 -30.38 -0.82
N GLY A 158 30.92 -30.32 0.20
CA GLY A 158 30.51 -30.46 1.60
C GLY A 158 29.63 -29.30 2.08
N GLN A 159 29.95 -28.05 1.69
CA GLN A 159 29.11 -26.88 1.98
C GLN A 159 27.76 -26.99 1.25
N LYS A 160 27.77 -27.30 -0.05
CA LYS A 160 26.54 -27.49 -0.84
C LYS A 160 25.58 -28.46 -0.16
N ALA A 161 26.06 -29.64 0.22
CA ALA A 161 25.25 -30.68 0.87
C ALA A 161 24.61 -30.16 2.19
N ARG A 162 25.40 -29.50 3.04
CA ARG A 162 24.91 -28.99 4.33
C ARG A 162 23.93 -27.81 4.17
N TRP A 163 24.26 -26.87 3.29
CA TRP A 163 23.41 -25.70 3.02
C TRP A 163 22.05 -26.11 2.47
N ILE A 164 22.04 -27.03 1.50
CA ILE A 164 20.79 -27.58 0.93
C ILE A 164 19.99 -28.30 2.01
N ALA A 165 20.61 -29.15 2.82
CA ALA A 165 19.92 -29.88 3.89
C ALA A 165 19.27 -28.92 4.90
N TYR A 166 19.98 -27.88 5.34
CA TYR A 166 19.46 -26.85 6.24
C TYR A 166 18.31 -26.05 5.60
N ALA A 167 18.50 -25.57 4.37
CA ALA A 167 17.52 -24.75 3.67
C ALA A 167 16.24 -25.53 3.36
N ASN A 168 16.37 -26.77 2.88
CA ASN A 168 15.24 -27.68 2.65
C ASN A 168 14.43 -27.91 3.92
N GLN A 169 15.09 -28.16 5.05
CA GLN A 169 14.39 -28.37 6.33
C GLN A 169 13.67 -27.09 6.78
N ALA A 170 14.28 -25.91 6.60
CA ALA A 170 13.68 -24.64 6.95
C ALA A 170 12.42 -24.37 6.11
N VAL A 171 12.50 -24.50 4.78
CA VAL A 171 11.36 -24.30 3.87
C VAL A 171 10.27 -25.35 4.13
N TRP A 172 10.66 -26.62 4.36
CA TRP A 172 9.69 -27.65 4.69
C TRP A 172 8.92 -27.34 5.98
N ASN A 173 9.60 -26.84 7.02
CA ASN A 173 9.00 -26.46 8.30
C ASN A 173 7.97 -25.35 8.14
N VAL A 174 8.22 -24.36 7.27
CA VAL A 174 7.23 -23.30 6.98
C VAL A 174 5.93 -23.91 6.47
N TRP A 175 6.01 -24.80 5.49
CA TRP A 175 4.81 -25.36 4.86
C TRP A 175 4.19 -26.54 5.63
N ASN A 176 4.82 -27.00 6.72
CA ASN A 176 4.35 -28.08 7.58
C ASN A 176 4.38 -27.71 9.07
N PRO A 177 3.66 -26.64 9.48
CA PRO A 177 3.82 -26.03 10.81
C PRO A 177 3.51 -26.98 11.97
N THR A 178 2.51 -27.86 11.85
CA THR A 178 2.07 -28.75 12.93
C THR A 178 3.03 -29.90 13.20
N ILE A 179 3.89 -30.24 12.23
CA ILE A 179 4.87 -31.31 12.31
C ILE A 179 6.30 -30.82 12.06
N ALA A 180 6.50 -29.51 12.10
CA ALA A 180 7.81 -28.89 11.93
C ALA A 180 8.82 -29.48 12.90
N LYS A 181 10.07 -29.67 12.44
CA LYS A 181 11.12 -30.35 13.20
C LYS A 181 12.50 -29.78 12.89
N TRP A 182 13.40 -29.90 13.85
CA TRP A 182 14.81 -29.64 13.67
C TRP A 182 15.62 -30.83 14.22
N GLY A 183 16.42 -31.43 13.38
CA GLY A 183 17.05 -32.70 13.70
C GLY A 183 16.00 -33.80 13.97
N THR A 184 16.09 -34.41 15.14
CA THR A 184 15.12 -35.45 15.59
C THR A 184 13.95 -34.85 16.40
N LYS A 185 14.00 -33.55 16.76
CA LYS A 185 13.03 -32.92 17.63
C LYS A 185 11.91 -32.29 16.83
N THR A 186 10.67 -32.69 17.10
CA THR A 186 9.46 -32.01 16.59
C THR A 186 9.25 -30.72 17.37
N ILE A 187 9.14 -29.60 16.67
CA ILE A 187 8.94 -28.26 17.23
C ILE A 187 7.88 -27.56 16.38
N PRO A 188 6.58 -27.82 16.62
CA PRO A 188 5.48 -27.17 15.91
C PRO A 188 5.49 -25.67 16.14
N TRP A 189 4.93 -24.93 15.17
CA TRP A 189 4.73 -23.48 15.29
C TRP A 189 3.31 -23.11 14.85
N SER A 190 2.91 -21.84 15.01
CA SER A 190 1.53 -21.40 14.80
C SER A 190 1.00 -21.57 13.37
N GLY A 191 1.88 -21.63 12.38
CA GLY A 191 1.50 -21.59 10.96
C GLY A 191 0.99 -20.20 10.55
N TRP A 192 1.37 -19.15 11.28
CA TRP A 192 0.95 -17.77 10.99
C TRP A 192 1.18 -17.43 9.52
N SER A 193 0.11 -16.97 8.85
CA SER A 193 0.12 -16.48 7.48
C SER A 193 0.54 -17.46 6.37
N VAL A 194 0.74 -18.76 6.63
CA VAL A 194 1.10 -19.73 5.56
C VAL A 194 0.02 -19.85 4.46
N ASN A 195 -1.19 -19.39 4.72
CA ASN A 195 -2.32 -19.38 3.80
C ASN A 195 -2.96 -17.99 3.65
N ASN A 196 -2.27 -16.92 4.04
CA ASN A 196 -2.75 -15.55 3.88
C ASN A 196 -1.87 -14.77 2.89
N PRO A 197 -2.21 -14.72 1.58
CA PRO A 197 -1.42 -14.01 0.58
C PRO A 197 -1.37 -12.49 0.76
N SER A 198 -2.27 -11.92 1.57
CA SER A 198 -2.31 -10.48 1.84
C SER A 198 -1.35 -10.06 2.96
N ASN A 199 -0.75 -11.01 3.68
CA ASN A 199 0.09 -10.74 4.84
C ASN A 199 1.59 -10.74 4.49
N ASN A 200 2.37 -9.87 5.14
CA ASN A 200 3.78 -9.64 4.86
C ASN A 200 4.68 -10.88 5.05
N TYR A 201 4.37 -11.79 5.98
CA TYR A 201 5.11 -13.04 6.19
C TYR A 201 5.08 -13.95 4.96
N TYR A 202 3.96 -13.97 4.25
CA TYR A 202 3.78 -14.81 3.08
C TYR A 202 4.84 -14.56 2.00
N TYR A 203 5.22 -13.31 1.77
CA TYR A 203 6.22 -12.94 0.77
C TYR A 203 7.62 -13.43 1.14
N SER A 204 7.95 -13.46 2.43
CA SER A 204 9.20 -14.04 2.92
C SER A 204 9.24 -15.56 2.69
N PHE A 205 8.14 -16.26 2.97
CA PHE A 205 8.02 -17.70 2.71
C PHE A 205 8.17 -18.02 1.22
N LEU A 206 7.53 -17.24 0.36
CA LEU A 206 7.65 -17.36 -1.09
C LEU A 206 9.09 -17.14 -1.56
N ARG A 207 9.79 -16.12 -1.02
CA ARG A 207 11.16 -15.80 -1.40
C ARG A 207 12.11 -16.96 -1.13
N ALA A 208 12.07 -17.52 0.06
CA ALA A 208 12.89 -18.69 0.41
C ALA A 208 12.59 -19.87 -0.50
N THR A 209 11.31 -20.17 -0.74
CA THR A 209 10.85 -21.32 -1.52
C THR A 209 11.28 -21.20 -2.98
N MET A 210 11.04 -20.05 -3.60
CA MET A 210 11.39 -19.78 -5.00
C MET A 210 12.90 -19.84 -5.22
N LEU A 211 13.65 -19.09 -4.43
CA LEU A 211 15.10 -18.98 -4.62
C LEU A 211 15.82 -20.29 -4.38
N LEU A 212 15.40 -21.06 -3.35
CA LEU A 212 15.96 -22.40 -3.10
C LEU A 212 15.68 -23.35 -4.26
N GLY A 213 14.43 -23.41 -4.74
CA GLY A 213 14.05 -24.26 -5.86
C GLY A 213 14.84 -23.93 -7.13
N LEU A 214 14.93 -22.64 -7.49
CA LEU A 214 15.66 -22.19 -8.69
C LEU A 214 17.17 -22.42 -8.57
N ALA A 215 17.78 -22.10 -7.41
CA ALA A 215 19.21 -22.28 -7.20
C ALA A 215 19.66 -23.74 -7.32
N THR A 216 18.82 -24.68 -6.86
CA THR A 216 19.18 -26.09 -6.74
C THR A 216 18.56 -26.99 -7.82
N LYS A 217 17.85 -26.41 -8.81
CA LYS A 217 17.20 -27.14 -9.91
C LYS A 217 18.18 -28.05 -10.63
N GLY A 218 17.85 -29.36 -10.67
CA GLY A 218 18.68 -30.38 -11.29
C GLY A 218 19.86 -30.87 -10.42
N GLU A 219 20.06 -30.32 -9.21
CA GLU A 219 21.10 -30.72 -8.27
C GLU A 219 20.52 -31.30 -6.96
N ASP A 220 19.32 -30.82 -6.57
CA ASP A 220 18.59 -31.31 -5.42
C ASP A 220 17.26 -31.96 -5.82
N ALA A 221 16.95 -33.10 -5.24
CA ALA A 221 15.72 -33.85 -5.54
C ALA A 221 14.43 -33.11 -5.12
N GLN A 222 14.51 -32.15 -4.20
CA GLN A 222 13.37 -31.39 -3.73
C GLN A 222 13.13 -30.09 -4.55
N ALA A 223 14.07 -29.72 -5.41
CA ALA A 223 14.00 -28.43 -6.14
C ALA A 223 12.71 -28.27 -6.95
N ASP A 224 12.28 -29.31 -7.65
CA ASP A 224 11.06 -29.29 -8.45
C ASP A 224 9.80 -29.16 -7.58
N ALA A 225 9.81 -29.77 -6.40
CA ALA A 225 8.71 -29.62 -5.45
C ALA A 225 8.62 -28.19 -4.90
N TRP A 226 9.76 -27.51 -4.67
CA TRP A 226 9.76 -26.10 -4.24
C TRP A 226 9.31 -25.16 -5.35
N ILE A 227 9.71 -25.42 -6.58
CA ILE A 227 9.26 -24.65 -7.75
C ILE A 227 7.74 -24.79 -7.91
N ALA A 228 7.21 -26.00 -7.87
CA ALA A 228 5.78 -26.26 -7.95
C ALA A 228 5.02 -25.65 -6.74
N LYS A 229 5.60 -25.75 -5.52
CA LYS A 229 5.03 -25.11 -4.31
C LYS A 229 4.90 -23.61 -4.49
N PHE A 230 5.96 -22.94 -4.95
CA PHE A 230 5.95 -21.50 -5.18
C PHE A 230 4.96 -21.13 -6.30
N ARG A 231 5.19 -21.65 -7.52
CA ARG A 231 4.48 -21.23 -8.71
C ARG A 231 3.03 -21.73 -8.74
N ASP A 232 2.86 -23.05 -8.67
CA ASP A 232 1.56 -23.66 -8.98
C ASP A 232 0.61 -23.61 -7.78
N GLU A 233 1.10 -23.94 -6.58
CA GLU A 233 0.25 -23.95 -5.39
C GLU A 233 0.05 -22.55 -4.81
N LYS A 234 1.15 -21.83 -4.54
CA LYS A 234 1.06 -20.59 -3.74
C LYS A 234 0.78 -19.36 -4.58
N VAL A 235 1.42 -19.18 -5.74
CA VAL A 235 1.14 -18.02 -6.58
C VAL A 235 -0.11 -18.26 -7.42
N LEU A 236 -0.12 -19.22 -8.33
CA LEU A 236 -1.24 -19.42 -9.25
C LEU A 236 -2.49 -19.98 -8.56
N GLY A 237 -2.32 -20.91 -7.61
CA GLY A 237 -3.43 -21.58 -6.94
C GLY A 237 -4.04 -20.80 -5.77
N GLN A 238 -3.30 -19.92 -5.13
CA GLN A 238 -3.76 -19.20 -3.94
C GLN A 238 -3.68 -17.67 -4.08
N LEU A 239 -2.51 -17.10 -4.38
CA LEU A 239 -2.34 -15.64 -4.40
C LEU A 239 -3.14 -14.98 -5.52
N VAL A 240 -3.03 -15.48 -6.76
CA VAL A 240 -3.72 -14.90 -7.92
C VAL A 240 -5.24 -14.87 -7.74
N PRO A 241 -5.93 -15.96 -7.35
CA PRO A 241 -7.36 -15.90 -7.07
C PRO A 241 -7.72 -14.92 -5.96
N THR A 242 -6.94 -14.91 -4.86
CA THR A 242 -7.18 -14.00 -3.74
C THR A 242 -7.04 -12.54 -4.16
N PHE A 243 -5.96 -12.18 -4.88
CA PHE A 243 -5.72 -10.80 -5.28
C PHE A 243 -6.74 -10.31 -6.31
N ASN A 244 -7.14 -11.15 -7.25
CA ASN A 244 -8.18 -10.79 -8.22
C ASN A 244 -9.57 -10.60 -7.56
N ALA A 245 -9.87 -11.31 -6.48
CA ALA A 245 -11.11 -11.13 -5.73
C ALA A 245 -11.03 -9.93 -4.75
N ASP A 246 -9.92 -9.81 -4.02
CA ASP A 246 -9.86 -9.03 -2.79
C ASP A 246 -9.06 -7.73 -2.91
N LEU A 247 -8.09 -7.63 -3.84
CA LEU A 247 -7.18 -6.49 -3.93
C LEU A 247 -7.29 -5.72 -5.25
N VAL A 248 -8.50 -5.61 -5.78
CA VAL A 248 -8.79 -4.81 -6.98
C VAL A 248 -8.43 -3.34 -6.70
N GLY A 249 -7.67 -2.72 -7.60
CA GLY A 249 -7.16 -1.36 -7.43
C GLY A 249 -5.82 -1.26 -6.71
N GLY A 250 -5.17 -2.39 -6.43
CA GLY A 250 -3.80 -2.43 -5.93
C GLY A 250 -3.63 -2.15 -4.44
N ALA A 251 -2.39 -1.91 -4.02
CA ALA A 251 -1.95 -1.66 -2.65
C ALA A 251 -2.17 -2.85 -1.68
N SER A 252 -2.05 -2.63 -0.37
CA SER A 252 -2.11 -3.66 0.67
C SER A 252 -3.10 -3.30 1.77
N ARG A 253 -3.85 -4.29 2.25
CA ARG A 253 -4.73 -4.16 3.42
C ARG A 253 -3.99 -4.02 4.75
N GLU A 254 -2.68 -4.26 4.78
CA GLU A 254 -1.85 -4.00 5.97
C GLU A 254 -1.47 -2.51 6.12
N GLY A 255 -2.04 -1.63 5.28
CA GLY A 255 -1.79 -0.20 5.30
C GLY A 255 -0.48 0.21 4.63
N THR A 256 -0.04 1.43 4.90
CA THR A 256 1.10 2.06 4.21
C THR A 256 2.46 1.80 4.88
N GLY A 257 2.45 1.30 6.10
CA GLY A 257 3.66 0.94 6.82
C GLY A 257 4.06 -0.53 6.57
N TYR A 258 3.26 -1.48 7.02
CA TYR A 258 3.52 -2.91 6.78
C TYR A 258 3.24 -3.34 5.34
N GLY A 259 2.24 -2.75 4.70
CA GLY A 259 1.87 -3.07 3.32
C GLY A 259 2.96 -2.81 2.28
N VAL A 260 3.93 -1.93 2.58
CA VAL A 260 5.08 -1.70 1.71
C VAL A 260 5.99 -2.95 1.59
N SER A 261 5.82 -3.96 2.44
CA SER A 261 6.48 -5.27 2.32
C SER A 261 6.12 -6.01 1.02
N MET A 262 5.01 -5.66 0.34
CA MET A 262 4.70 -6.16 -1.00
C MET A 262 5.80 -5.90 -2.04
N ARG A 263 6.72 -4.96 -1.81
CA ARG A 263 7.93 -4.80 -2.62
C ARG A 263 8.67 -6.14 -2.82
N ARG A 264 8.63 -7.03 -1.80
CA ARG A 264 9.21 -8.37 -1.89
C ARG A 264 8.48 -9.25 -2.89
N LEU A 265 7.15 -9.19 -2.95
CA LEU A 265 6.39 -9.92 -3.95
C LEU A 265 6.73 -9.45 -5.38
N PHE A 266 6.83 -8.13 -5.57
CA PHE A 266 7.18 -7.56 -6.87
C PHE A 266 8.62 -7.91 -7.28
N GLU A 267 9.57 -7.92 -6.33
CA GLU A 267 10.93 -8.47 -6.52
C GLU A 267 10.87 -9.93 -7.02
N LEU A 268 10.04 -10.78 -6.39
CA LEU A 268 9.92 -12.19 -6.80
C LEU A 268 9.38 -12.34 -8.22
N TYR A 269 8.44 -11.52 -8.63
CA TYR A 269 7.91 -11.53 -9.98
C TYR A 269 8.98 -11.10 -11.02
N ASP A 270 9.76 -10.06 -10.72
CA ASP A 270 10.87 -9.62 -11.59
C ASP A 270 11.96 -10.71 -11.70
N TRP A 271 12.38 -11.28 -10.58
CA TRP A 271 13.41 -12.30 -10.54
C TRP A 271 12.95 -13.62 -11.17
N TRP A 272 11.68 -13.99 -10.97
CA TRP A 272 11.09 -15.15 -11.67
C TRP A 272 11.10 -14.93 -13.19
N LYS A 273 10.60 -13.79 -13.65
CA LYS A 273 10.58 -13.44 -15.06
C LYS A 273 11.98 -13.42 -15.68
N ALA A 274 12.92 -12.77 -15.01
CA ALA A 274 14.31 -12.72 -15.45
C ALA A 274 14.97 -14.10 -15.53
N THR A 275 14.57 -15.04 -14.67
CA THR A 275 15.12 -16.39 -14.61
C THR A 275 14.45 -17.35 -15.58
N THR A 276 13.12 -17.30 -15.68
CA THR A 276 12.33 -18.34 -16.38
C THR A 276 11.68 -17.87 -17.67
N GLY A 277 11.59 -16.55 -17.89
CA GLY A 277 10.87 -15.93 -19.00
C GLY A 277 9.36 -15.75 -18.73
N GLU A 278 8.76 -16.45 -17.75
CA GLU A 278 7.34 -16.34 -17.43
C GLU A 278 7.03 -15.08 -16.62
N SER A 279 6.00 -14.32 -17.00
CA SER A 279 5.50 -13.18 -16.22
C SER A 279 4.38 -13.60 -15.27
N LEU A 280 4.68 -13.66 -13.97
CA LEU A 280 3.65 -13.84 -12.94
C LEU A 280 2.95 -12.52 -12.58
N ALA A 281 3.59 -11.39 -12.83
CA ALA A 281 3.06 -10.05 -12.55
C ALA A 281 1.77 -9.74 -13.31
N THR A 282 1.58 -10.33 -14.50
CA THR A 282 0.41 -10.11 -15.36
C THR A 282 -0.76 -11.06 -15.06
N LYS A 283 -0.59 -12.02 -14.15
CA LYS A 283 -1.65 -12.96 -13.77
C LYS A 283 -2.72 -12.35 -12.85
N THR A 284 -2.47 -11.14 -12.34
CA THR A 284 -3.40 -10.36 -11.53
C THR A 284 -3.34 -8.89 -11.94
N VAL A 285 -4.51 -8.24 -11.98
CA VAL A 285 -4.62 -6.78 -12.20
C VAL A 285 -4.03 -5.99 -11.04
N HIS A 286 -3.92 -6.58 -9.86
CA HIS A 286 -3.39 -5.96 -8.65
C HIS A 286 -2.00 -5.38 -8.85
N THR A 287 -1.09 -6.11 -9.50
CA THR A 287 0.31 -5.69 -9.61
C THR A 287 0.45 -4.37 -10.37
N ARG A 288 -0.23 -4.24 -11.51
CA ARG A 288 -0.27 -3.00 -12.28
C ARG A 288 -1.01 -1.90 -11.50
N ALA A 289 -2.20 -2.20 -10.97
CA ALA A 289 -3.00 -1.27 -10.20
C ALA A 289 -2.27 -0.73 -8.96
N SER A 290 -1.34 -1.49 -8.37
CA SER A 290 -0.52 -1.03 -7.25
C SER A 290 0.38 0.17 -7.60
N MET A 291 0.77 0.34 -8.87
CA MET A 291 1.52 1.53 -9.30
C MET A 291 0.62 2.77 -9.33
N PHE A 292 -0.63 2.63 -9.79
CA PHE A 292 -1.60 3.73 -9.77
C PHE A 292 -1.95 4.11 -8.34
N ALA A 293 -2.25 3.12 -7.49
CA ALA A 293 -2.51 3.35 -6.08
C ALA A 293 -1.35 4.09 -5.41
N PHE A 294 -0.11 3.68 -5.66
CA PHE A 294 1.09 4.32 -5.12
C PHE A 294 1.21 5.80 -5.55
N ILE A 295 1.03 6.11 -6.83
CA ILE A 295 1.11 7.48 -7.36
C ILE A 295 0.05 8.38 -6.70
N HIS A 296 -1.19 7.88 -6.54
CA HIS A 296 -2.27 8.65 -5.93
C HIS A 296 -2.15 8.76 -4.40
N GLN A 297 -1.58 7.75 -3.75
CA GLN A 297 -1.36 7.69 -2.31
C GLN A 297 -0.34 8.74 -1.84
N VAL A 298 0.72 8.96 -2.60
CA VAL A 298 1.78 9.91 -2.22
C VAL A 298 1.23 11.33 -2.19
N VAL A 299 1.48 12.05 -1.08
CA VAL A 299 1.04 13.45 -0.93
C VAL A 299 1.74 14.39 -1.91
N PRO A 300 1.18 15.59 -2.21
CA PRO A 300 1.72 16.50 -3.25
C PRO A 300 3.18 16.91 -3.09
N THR A 301 3.69 17.01 -1.86
CA THR A 301 5.10 17.34 -1.59
C THR A 301 6.07 16.18 -1.79
N ILE A 302 5.56 14.97 -2.05
CA ILE A 302 6.29 13.74 -2.37
C ILE A 302 7.30 13.36 -1.26
N ASP A 303 6.91 13.60 -0.03
CA ASP A 303 7.71 13.32 1.16
C ASP A 303 7.00 12.41 2.17
N LYS A 304 5.69 12.12 1.94
CA LYS A 304 4.85 11.33 2.84
C LYS A 304 3.82 10.49 2.09
N VAL A 305 3.29 9.51 2.81
CA VAL A 305 2.11 8.70 2.46
C VAL A 305 1.07 8.86 3.56
N PRO A 306 -0.23 8.58 3.33
CA PRO A 306 -1.21 8.60 4.40
C PRO A 306 -0.86 7.54 5.45
N PRO A 307 -1.00 7.82 6.75
CA PRO A 307 -0.74 6.85 7.80
C PRO A 307 -1.93 5.89 7.99
N THR A 308 -2.22 5.06 7.00
CA THR A 308 -3.24 4.00 7.08
C THR A 308 -2.64 2.71 7.62
N GLY A 309 -3.33 2.07 8.57
CA GLY A 309 -2.82 0.90 9.28
C GLY A 309 -1.59 1.21 10.13
N ASP A 310 -0.92 0.16 10.58
CA ASP A 310 0.27 0.29 11.43
C ASP A 310 1.47 0.87 10.69
N HIS A 311 2.11 1.88 11.29
CA HIS A 311 3.38 2.45 10.87
C HIS A 311 4.51 1.94 11.76
N ALA A 312 5.13 0.82 11.38
CA ALA A 312 6.12 0.13 12.21
C ALA A 312 7.41 0.89 12.44
N ARG A 313 7.80 1.80 11.55
CA ARG A 313 9.16 2.34 11.52
C ARG A 313 9.23 3.86 11.60
N ASP A 314 8.16 4.55 11.27
CA ASP A 314 8.16 5.99 11.21
C ASP A 314 6.80 6.54 11.65
N SER A 315 6.81 7.23 12.78
CA SER A 315 5.64 7.89 13.34
C SER A 315 5.23 9.16 12.59
N THR A 316 5.89 9.49 11.47
CA THR A 316 5.60 10.69 10.67
C THR A 316 4.96 10.39 9.32
N ALA A 317 4.76 9.12 8.98
CA ALA A 317 4.36 8.65 7.66
C ALA A 317 5.29 9.14 6.54
N ALA A 318 6.57 9.36 6.85
CA ALA A 318 7.56 9.83 5.90
C ALA A 318 7.81 8.80 4.79
N PHE A 319 8.03 9.30 3.61
CA PHE A 319 8.52 8.50 2.49
C PHE A 319 9.96 8.03 2.79
N PHE A 320 10.24 6.74 2.66
CA PHE A 320 11.56 6.18 2.96
C PHE A 320 11.96 5.08 1.97
N ASP A 321 13.13 4.47 2.15
CA ASP A 321 13.74 3.53 1.20
C ASP A 321 12.81 2.40 0.75
N TYR A 322 11.93 1.88 1.61
CA TYR A 322 11.01 0.80 1.22
C TYR A 322 9.93 1.27 0.25
N HIS A 323 9.42 2.50 0.40
CA HIS A 323 8.47 3.07 -0.55
C HIS A 323 9.14 3.29 -1.92
N ARG A 324 10.41 3.74 -1.91
CA ARG A 324 11.20 3.86 -3.14
C ARG A 324 11.38 2.51 -3.81
N ASP A 325 11.78 1.47 -3.06
CA ASP A 325 11.94 0.10 -3.57
C ASP A 325 10.62 -0.45 -4.13
N TYR A 326 9.51 -0.25 -3.41
CA TYR A 326 8.18 -0.64 -3.88
C TYR A 326 7.85 -0.11 -5.28
N ALA A 327 8.07 1.18 -5.50
CA ALA A 327 7.86 1.80 -6.80
C ALA A 327 8.88 1.31 -7.84
N GLN A 328 10.15 1.15 -7.46
CA GLN A 328 11.20 0.66 -8.35
C GLN A 328 10.93 -0.77 -8.84
N GLN A 329 10.49 -1.68 -7.97
CA GLN A 329 10.12 -3.04 -8.35
C GLN A 329 8.97 -3.05 -9.37
N LEU A 330 7.91 -2.26 -9.14
CA LEU A 330 6.80 -2.10 -10.07
C LEU A 330 7.26 -1.54 -11.43
N MET A 331 8.16 -0.54 -11.41
CA MET A 331 8.73 0.03 -12.64
C MET A 331 9.52 -0.99 -13.45
N GLN A 332 10.27 -1.89 -12.79
CA GLN A 332 11.01 -2.96 -13.48
C GLN A 332 10.07 -3.99 -14.12
N LEU A 333 8.93 -4.26 -13.52
CA LEU A 333 7.94 -5.19 -14.07
C LEU A 333 7.26 -4.64 -15.34
N PHE A 334 7.07 -3.32 -15.43
CA PHE A 334 6.34 -2.66 -16.50
C PHE A 334 7.12 -1.48 -17.12
N PRO A 335 8.39 -1.67 -17.54
CA PRO A 335 9.33 -0.57 -17.81
C PRO A 335 8.93 0.30 -19.03
N THR A 336 8.07 -0.19 -19.91
CA THR A 336 7.63 0.50 -21.13
C THR A 336 6.33 1.31 -20.94
N THR A 337 5.67 1.18 -19.80
CA THR A 337 4.40 1.87 -19.54
C THR A 337 4.60 3.34 -19.19
N ASN A 338 3.60 4.17 -19.50
CA ASN A 338 3.59 5.59 -19.09
C ASN A 338 3.61 5.74 -17.58
N PHE A 339 2.95 4.82 -16.85
CA PHE A 339 2.92 4.84 -15.38
C PHE A 339 4.29 4.57 -14.76
N ALA A 340 5.09 3.65 -15.31
CA ALA A 340 6.48 3.47 -14.87
C ALA A 340 7.30 4.76 -15.05
N ARG A 341 7.11 5.45 -16.16
CA ARG A 341 7.76 6.73 -16.46
C ARG A 341 7.30 7.85 -15.54
N ARG A 342 6.00 7.88 -15.18
CA ARG A 342 5.43 8.82 -14.20
C ARG A 342 5.92 8.52 -12.78
N ALA A 343 5.98 7.25 -12.38
CA ALA A 343 6.58 6.83 -11.12
C ALA A 343 8.07 7.22 -11.02
N LYS A 344 8.81 7.15 -12.15
CA LYS A 344 10.20 7.65 -12.22
C LYS A 344 10.29 9.14 -11.91
N THR A 345 9.38 9.95 -12.46
CA THR A 345 9.31 11.40 -12.14
C THR A 345 9.06 11.61 -10.67
N LEU A 346 8.05 10.92 -10.10
CA LEU A 346 7.72 11.01 -8.70
C LEU A 346 8.91 10.63 -7.81
N LEU A 347 9.62 9.54 -8.11
CA LEU A 347 10.80 9.13 -7.35
C LEU A 347 11.96 10.13 -7.44
N ASN A 348 12.17 10.73 -8.61
CA ASN A 348 13.21 11.75 -8.79
C ASN A 348 12.92 13.02 -7.98
N ASP A 349 11.65 13.38 -7.85
CA ASP A 349 11.18 14.57 -7.15
C ASP A 349 10.93 14.35 -5.65
N SER A 350 11.01 13.09 -5.18
CA SER A 350 10.76 12.71 -3.80
C SER A 350 11.92 13.11 -2.87
N THR A 351 11.65 13.14 -1.57
CA THR A 351 12.70 13.32 -0.55
C THR A 351 13.66 12.14 -0.47
N VAL A 352 13.30 10.98 -1.05
CA VAL A 352 14.15 9.79 -1.16
C VAL A 352 14.53 9.58 -2.63
N SER A 353 15.27 10.51 -3.19
CA SER A 353 15.78 10.44 -4.56
C SER A 353 16.81 9.32 -4.78
N SER A 354 17.41 8.79 -3.70
CA SER A 354 18.27 7.60 -3.68
C SER A 354 18.16 6.94 -2.30
N MET A 355 18.37 5.61 -2.24
CA MET A 355 18.33 4.89 -0.97
C MET A 355 19.48 5.29 -0.04
N THR A 356 19.21 5.26 1.26
CA THR A 356 20.14 5.68 2.33
C THR A 356 20.52 4.54 3.25
N GLN A 357 19.63 3.56 3.45
CA GLN A 357 19.90 2.42 4.33
C GLN A 357 20.83 1.42 3.65
N SER A 358 21.92 1.06 4.34
CA SER A 358 23.01 0.28 3.76
C SER A 358 22.57 -1.06 3.16
N PHE A 359 21.59 -1.72 3.77
CA PHE A 359 21.06 -3.00 3.29
C PHE A 359 20.12 -2.87 2.08
N MET A 360 19.70 -1.65 1.73
CA MET A 360 18.85 -1.37 0.58
C MET A 360 19.63 -0.99 -0.69
N LEU A 361 20.93 -0.71 -0.57
CA LEU A 361 21.74 -0.19 -1.68
C LEU A 361 21.89 -1.19 -2.84
N GLY A 362 21.85 -2.48 -2.56
CA GLY A 362 21.83 -3.52 -3.60
C GLY A 362 20.57 -3.45 -4.45
N TYR A 363 19.43 -3.22 -3.85
CA TYR A 363 18.14 -3.07 -4.55
C TYR A 363 18.10 -1.78 -5.38
N ASP A 364 18.60 -0.66 -4.82
CA ASP A 364 18.71 0.60 -5.58
C ASP A 364 19.59 0.43 -6.84
N PHE A 365 20.70 -0.31 -6.72
CA PHE A 365 21.58 -0.64 -7.85
C PHE A 365 20.91 -1.58 -8.88
N LEU A 366 20.22 -2.63 -8.43
CA LEU A 366 19.51 -3.55 -9.33
C LEU A 366 18.40 -2.84 -10.11
N ALA A 367 17.72 -1.90 -9.48
CA ALA A 367 16.63 -1.12 -10.06
C ALA A 367 17.11 0.10 -10.86
N ASP A 368 18.41 0.41 -10.89
CA ASP A 368 18.96 1.52 -11.69
C ASP A 368 18.90 1.18 -13.17
N ASN A 369 17.80 1.58 -13.78
CA ASN A 369 17.49 1.34 -15.19
C ASN A 369 17.39 2.67 -15.94
N PRO A 370 18.38 3.01 -16.78
CA PRO A 370 18.39 4.25 -17.55
C PRO A 370 17.35 4.28 -18.68
N ASP A 371 16.84 3.12 -19.10
CA ASP A 371 15.87 3.02 -20.21
C ASP A 371 14.47 3.52 -19.80
N ILE A 372 14.17 3.57 -18.50
CA ILE A 372 12.93 4.16 -18.01
C ILE A 372 13.10 5.68 -17.92
N THR A 373 12.60 6.41 -18.91
CA THR A 373 12.70 7.86 -18.98
C THR A 373 11.55 8.52 -18.21
N PRO A 374 11.79 9.62 -17.46
CA PRO A 374 10.74 10.33 -16.72
C PRO A 374 9.64 10.88 -17.65
N MET A 375 8.40 10.93 -17.14
CA MET A 375 7.25 11.53 -17.80
C MET A 375 6.45 12.34 -16.78
N PRO A 376 5.97 13.57 -17.12
CA PRO A 376 5.15 14.38 -16.20
C PRO A 376 3.89 13.66 -15.74
N LEU A 377 3.41 14.00 -14.53
CA LEU A 377 2.15 13.50 -13.97
C LEU A 377 0.92 14.22 -14.54
N THR A 378 1.11 15.27 -15.34
CA THR A 378 0.02 15.97 -16.02
C THR A 378 -0.75 15.04 -16.92
N GLY A 379 -2.08 15.11 -16.87
CA GLY A 379 -2.97 14.23 -17.64
C GLY A 379 -3.36 12.92 -16.93
N VAL A 380 -2.76 12.63 -15.75
CA VAL A 380 -3.27 11.58 -14.86
C VAL A 380 -4.52 12.12 -14.16
N ASN A 381 -5.51 11.27 -13.99
CA ASN A 381 -6.72 11.60 -13.24
C ASN A 381 -6.35 12.11 -11.83
N THR A 382 -7.14 13.00 -11.27
CA THR A 382 -6.90 13.56 -9.93
C THR A 382 -7.58 12.79 -8.81
N ALA A 383 -8.35 11.76 -9.13
CA ALA A 383 -8.96 10.85 -8.17
C ALA A 383 -8.68 9.39 -8.54
N TYR A 384 -8.59 8.52 -7.53
CA TYR A 384 -8.37 7.09 -7.68
C TYR A 384 -9.06 6.29 -6.57
N HIS A 385 -9.60 5.14 -6.91
CA HIS A 385 -10.23 4.21 -5.97
C HIS A 385 -9.45 2.89 -5.89
N ALA A 386 -8.66 2.73 -4.86
CA ALA A 386 -8.03 1.47 -4.51
C ALA A 386 -9.07 0.57 -3.80
N LYS A 387 -10.00 0.02 -4.57
CA LYS A 387 -11.23 -0.64 -4.09
C LYS A 387 -10.94 -1.79 -3.12
N GLY A 388 -9.91 -2.59 -3.39
CA GLY A 388 -9.59 -3.77 -2.59
C GLY A 388 -9.09 -3.45 -1.18
N ILE A 389 -8.53 -2.26 -0.97
CA ILE A 389 -8.11 -1.77 0.35
C ILE A 389 -9.12 -0.75 0.93
N GLY A 390 -10.11 -0.33 0.13
CA GLY A 390 -11.13 0.59 0.58
C GLY A 390 -10.67 2.03 0.71
N GLU A 391 -9.71 2.48 -0.10
CA GLU A 391 -9.24 3.86 -0.06
C GLU A 391 -9.56 4.62 -1.35
N ILE A 392 -10.12 5.82 -1.19
CA ILE A 392 -10.35 6.78 -2.25
C ILE A 392 -9.40 7.95 -2.03
N TYR A 393 -8.60 8.27 -3.04
CA TYR A 393 -7.70 9.42 -3.05
C TYR A 393 -8.24 10.49 -4.00
N ALA A 394 -8.11 11.74 -3.62
CA ALA A 394 -8.45 12.88 -4.47
C ALA A 394 -7.48 14.04 -4.25
N ARG A 395 -7.16 14.76 -5.32
CA ARG A 395 -6.31 15.96 -5.27
C ARG A 395 -6.81 17.04 -6.20
N SER A 396 -6.44 18.28 -5.92
CA SER A 396 -6.85 19.40 -6.76
C SER A 396 -6.04 19.52 -8.06
N SER A 397 -4.80 19.10 -8.05
CA SER A 397 -3.90 19.00 -9.22
C SER A 397 -2.70 18.10 -8.89
N TRP A 398 -1.77 17.98 -9.84
CA TRP A 398 -0.49 17.27 -9.65
C TRP A 398 0.65 18.20 -9.21
N ASP A 399 0.36 19.44 -8.89
CA ASP A 399 1.35 20.40 -8.37
C ASP A 399 1.69 20.11 -6.91
N LYS A 400 2.91 20.47 -6.48
CA LYS A 400 3.36 20.31 -5.09
C LYS A 400 2.55 21.14 -4.07
N THR A 401 1.81 22.13 -4.55
CA THR A 401 0.93 23.02 -3.77
C THR A 401 -0.54 22.57 -3.74
N ALA A 402 -0.86 21.45 -4.36
CA ALA A 402 -2.22 20.92 -4.42
C ALA A 402 -2.76 20.58 -3.03
N THR A 403 -4.06 20.68 -2.87
CA THR A 403 -4.78 20.04 -1.78
C THR A 403 -5.02 18.58 -2.14
N TRP A 404 -4.72 17.69 -1.22
CA TRP A 404 -4.91 16.25 -1.31
C TRP A 404 -5.79 15.78 -0.15
N MET A 405 -6.63 14.80 -0.40
CA MET A 405 -7.40 14.11 0.63
C MET A 405 -7.55 12.62 0.33
N ASN A 406 -7.84 11.84 1.35
CA ASN A 406 -8.39 10.48 1.19
C ASN A 406 -9.64 10.28 2.04
N MET A 407 -10.39 9.22 1.71
CA MET A 407 -11.46 8.67 2.52
C MET A 407 -11.29 7.14 2.59
N ILE A 408 -11.45 6.58 3.78
CA ILE A 408 -11.33 5.13 4.01
C ILE A 408 -12.72 4.53 4.14
N ALA A 409 -13.07 3.58 3.27
CA ALA A 409 -14.32 2.84 3.31
C ALA A 409 -14.18 1.52 2.54
N GLY A 410 -14.04 0.41 3.25
CA GLY A 410 -13.84 -0.90 2.63
C GLY A 410 -13.62 -2.01 3.65
N PRO A 411 -12.74 -2.96 3.35
CA PRO A 411 -12.47 -4.07 4.23
C PRO A 411 -11.66 -3.67 5.47
N TYR A 412 -12.03 -4.23 6.61
CA TYR A 412 -11.24 -4.25 7.83
C TYR A 412 -10.93 -5.71 8.17
N THR A 413 -9.90 -6.29 7.54
CA THR A 413 -9.66 -7.74 7.55
C THR A 413 -8.26 -8.16 7.97
N GLU A 414 -7.25 -7.28 7.87
CA GLU A 414 -5.87 -7.62 8.20
C GLU A 414 -5.49 -7.22 9.63
N SER A 415 -4.45 -7.85 10.15
CA SER A 415 -4.01 -7.66 11.54
C SER A 415 -3.44 -6.27 11.82
N HIS A 416 -2.93 -5.60 10.79
CA HIS A 416 -2.37 -4.24 10.87
C HIS A 416 -3.34 -3.15 10.41
N ALA A 417 -4.57 -3.52 10.00
CA ALA A 417 -5.64 -2.58 9.70
C ALA A 417 -6.26 -1.99 10.97
N HIS A 418 -6.89 -0.83 10.83
CA HIS A 418 -7.42 -0.06 11.96
C HIS A 418 -8.95 0.07 11.93
N GLN A 419 -9.53 0.56 13.02
CA GLN A 419 -10.94 0.93 13.16
C GLN A 419 -11.17 2.34 12.56
N ASP A 420 -10.85 2.51 11.30
CA ASP A 420 -10.75 3.79 10.59
C ASP A 420 -11.82 3.97 9.51
N GLN A 421 -12.80 3.08 9.43
CA GLN A 421 -13.86 3.15 8.44
C GLN A 421 -14.65 4.44 8.57
N GLY A 422 -14.64 5.26 7.53
CA GLY A 422 -15.16 6.62 7.48
C GLY A 422 -14.13 7.72 7.77
N SER A 423 -12.88 7.37 8.05
CA SER A 423 -11.83 8.38 8.28
C SER A 423 -11.52 9.16 7.02
N ILE A 424 -11.19 10.44 7.21
CA ILE A 424 -10.68 11.33 6.17
C ILE A 424 -9.39 12.00 6.64
N MET A 425 -8.46 12.20 5.71
CA MET A 425 -7.25 12.99 5.92
C MET A 425 -7.14 14.08 4.87
N ILE A 426 -6.53 15.23 5.22
CA ILE A 426 -6.37 16.38 4.34
C ILE A 426 -4.94 16.90 4.46
N PHE A 427 -4.31 17.10 3.31
CA PHE A 427 -2.93 17.58 3.22
C PHE A 427 -2.79 18.76 2.25
N LYS A 428 -2.05 19.79 2.66
CA LYS A 428 -1.54 20.86 1.79
C LYS A 428 -0.25 21.40 2.39
N GLY A 429 0.89 21.12 1.74
CA GLY A 429 2.21 21.46 2.29
C GLY A 429 2.57 20.78 3.61
N GLY A 430 1.57 20.30 4.36
CA GLY A 430 1.61 19.55 5.61
C GLY A 430 0.24 18.98 5.93
N TRP A 431 0.15 18.10 6.92
CA TRP A 431 -1.14 17.57 7.38
C TRP A 431 -2.00 18.70 7.97
N LEU A 432 -3.22 18.85 7.49
CA LEU A 432 -4.24 19.74 8.04
C LEU A 432 -5.32 18.95 8.80
N ALA A 433 -5.63 17.77 8.33
CA ALA A 433 -6.29 16.71 9.08
C ALA A 433 -5.51 15.42 8.84
N HIS A 434 -5.20 14.67 9.88
CA HIS A 434 -4.35 13.49 9.80
C HIS A 434 -4.96 12.31 10.54
N ASP A 435 -4.29 11.20 10.55
CA ASP A 435 -4.61 10.08 11.41
C ASP A 435 -3.71 10.14 12.65
N ALA A 436 -4.29 10.06 13.85
CA ALA A 436 -3.51 10.23 15.08
C ALA A 436 -2.56 9.06 15.34
N ASN A 437 -2.73 7.91 14.67
CA ASN A 437 -1.83 6.76 14.75
C ASN A 437 -0.43 7.09 14.23
N ILE A 438 -0.27 8.15 13.43
CA ILE A 438 1.04 8.66 12.96
C ILE A 438 2.02 8.90 14.11
N HIS A 439 1.49 9.14 15.32
CA HIS A 439 2.27 9.36 16.52
C HIS A 439 2.32 8.14 17.44
N SER A 440 1.75 7.00 17.02
CA SER A 440 1.69 5.79 17.82
C SER A 440 2.81 4.80 17.50
N LYS A 441 2.97 3.82 18.38
CA LYS A 441 3.77 2.63 18.12
C LYS A 441 2.95 1.65 17.29
N SER A 442 3.65 0.76 16.56
CA SER A 442 3.02 -0.33 15.83
C SER A 442 2.11 -1.18 16.74
N GLY A 443 0.93 -1.54 16.25
CA GLY A 443 -0.06 -2.35 16.97
C GLY A 443 -0.86 -1.63 18.03
N LEU A 444 -0.64 -0.33 18.23
CA LEU A 444 -1.38 0.53 19.16
C LEU A 444 -2.29 1.50 18.42
N ASN A 445 -3.28 2.04 19.13
CA ASN A 445 -4.21 3.06 18.60
C ASN A 445 -4.99 2.66 17.34
N GLN A 446 -5.31 1.40 17.21
CA GLN A 446 -6.23 0.93 16.17
C GLN A 446 -7.68 1.36 16.41
N LYS A 447 -7.96 2.12 17.47
CA LYS A 447 -9.30 2.47 17.96
C LYS A 447 -9.89 3.64 17.17
N THR A 448 -11.24 3.68 17.10
CA THR A 448 -11.98 4.81 16.50
C THR A 448 -11.60 6.18 17.06
N THR A 449 -11.05 6.26 18.27
CA THR A 449 -10.59 7.52 18.89
C THR A 449 -9.40 8.17 18.19
N ALA A 450 -8.63 7.42 17.39
CA ALA A 450 -7.46 7.92 16.68
C ALA A 450 -7.76 8.42 15.26
N HIS A 451 -8.99 8.28 14.78
CA HIS A 451 -9.35 8.45 13.36
C HIS A 451 -10.39 9.56 13.15
N GLY A 452 -10.42 10.18 11.97
CA GLY A 452 -11.29 11.29 11.61
C GLY A 452 -12.69 10.88 11.15
N LEU A 453 -13.52 10.33 12.05
CA LEU A 453 -14.83 9.71 11.77
C LEU A 453 -15.92 10.18 12.76
N VAL A 454 -17.13 9.65 12.70
CA VAL A 454 -18.13 9.81 13.77
C VAL A 454 -18.02 8.64 14.75
N ARG A 455 -17.45 8.91 15.91
CA ARG A 455 -17.34 7.94 17.02
C ARG A 455 -18.68 7.81 17.73
N ILE A 456 -19.01 6.60 18.11
CA ILE A 456 -20.23 6.27 18.86
C ILE A 456 -19.82 5.67 20.20
N ASP A 457 -20.21 6.34 21.28
CA ASP A 457 -19.93 5.88 22.64
C ASP A 457 -21.21 5.35 23.30
N LYS A 458 -21.07 4.33 24.14
CA LYS A 458 -22.12 3.81 25.01
C LYS A 458 -21.55 3.50 26.38
N ASN A 459 -22.21 3.96 27.44
CA ASN A 459 -21.76 3.80 28.83
C ASN A 459 -20.33 4.33 29.05
N GLY A 460 -19.96 5.42 28.36
CA GLY A 460 -18.65 6.08 28.50
C GLY A 460 -17.50 5.40 27.77
N ALA A 461 -17.75 4.42 26.92
CA ALA A 461 -16.74 3.75 26.11
C ALA A 461 -17.13 3.73 24.63
N PRO A 462 -16.14 3.85 23.69
CA PRO A 462 -16.38 3.73 22.27
C PRO A 462 -16.91 2.35 21.88
N ILE A 463 -17.91 2.31 21.01
CA ILE A 463 -18.29 1.09 20.29
C ILE A 463 -17.26 0.89 19.18
N SER A 464 -16.54 -0.22 19.22
CA SER A 464 -15.50 -0.56 18.27
C SER A 464 -16.06 -0.96 16.91
N GLN A 465 -15.37 -0.60 15.86
CA GLN A 465 -15.48 -1.29 14.57
C GLN A 465 -14.87 -2.69 14.71
N VAL A 466 -15.41 -3.65 13.99
CA VAL A 466 -15.13 -5.09 14.19
C VAL A 466 -14.33 -5.63 13.00
N ALA A 467 -13.24 -6.32 13.28
CA ALA A 467 -12.45 -7.00 12.25
C ALA A 467 -13.28 -8.03 11.48
N SER A 468 -12.89 -8.30 10.25
CA SER A 468 -13.61 -9.16 9.29
C SER A 468 -14.95 -8.58 8.83
N THR A 469 -15.07 -7.26 8.84
CA THR A 469 -16.21 -6.51 8.26
C THR A 469 -15.78 -5.73 7.02
N MET A 470 -16.77 -5.23 6.27
CA MET A 470 -16.54 -4.46 5.06
C MET A 470 -17.55 -3.32 4.96
N SER A 471 -17.06 -2.08 4.89
CA SER A 471 -17.83 -0.91 4.50
C SER A 471 -18.02 -0.87 2.98
N THR A 472 -19.02 -0.14 2.51
CA THR A 472 -19.37 -0.09 1.09
C THR A 472 -19.34 1.33 0.57
N VAL A 473 -18.53 1.61 -0.44
CA VAL A 473 -18.62 2.86 -1.21
C VAL A 473 -19.93 2.88 -1.97
N THR A 474 -20.79 3.86 -1.70
CA THR A 474 -22.13 3.99 -2.26
C THR A 474 -22.22 5.01 -3.39
N ALA A 475 -21.26 5.94 -3.44
CA ALA A 475 -21.08 6.85 -4.57
C ALA A 475 -19.61 7.20 -4.76
N LEU A 476 -19.21 7.34 -6.02
CA LEU A 476 -17.94 7.92 -6.43
C LEU A 476 -18.10 8.52 -7.83
N HIS A 477 -18.05 9.85 -7.91
CA HIS A 477 -18.16 10.57 -9.17
C HIS A 477 -17.10 11.65 -9.25
N GLN A 478 -16.49 11.80 -10.41
CA GLN A 478 -15.57 12.90 -10.69
C GLN A 478 -16.10 13.74 -11.85
N GLY A 479 -16.13 15.04 -11.67
CA GLY A 479 -16.46 15.99 -12.72
C GLY A 479 -15.56 17.20 -12.71
N ALA A 480 -15.82 18.15 -13.60
CA ALA A 480 -15.04 19.37 -13.68
C ALA A 480 -15.15 20.18 -12.37
N GLY A 481 -14.06 20.25 -11.62
CA GLY A 481 -13.97 21.01 -10.38
C GLY A 481 -14.57 20.33 -9.13
N TYR A 482 -14.91 19.05 -9.18
CA TYR A 482 -15.36 18.33 -7.99
C TYR A 482 -15.03 16.83 -8.03
N VAL A 483 -14.94 16.24 -6.82
CA VAL A 483 -15.01 14.78 -6.60
C VAL A 483 -16.08 14.56 -5.53
N HIS A 484 -17.05 13.68 -5.82
CA HIS A 484 -18.08 13.25 -4.89
C HIS A 484 -17.81 11.80 -4.48
N MET A 485 -17.84 11.51 -3.18
CA MET A 485 -17.66 10.17 -2.64
C MET A 485 -18.58 9.95 -1.44
N ALA A 486 -19.14 8.75 -1.33
CA ALA A 486 -20.01 8.39 -0.22
C ALA A 486 -19.84 6.92 0.15
N ALA A 487 -20.07 6.59 1.43
CA ALA A 487 -19.96 5.23 1.92
C ALA A 487 -21.00 4.90 3.00
N ASP A 488 -21.46 3.65 3.00
CA ASP A 488 -22.16 3.04 4.11
C ASP A 488 -21.13 2.32 5.01
N LEU A 489 -20.99 2.83 6.21
CA LEU A 489 -20.05 2.39 7.23
C LEU A 489 -20.74 1.54 8.30
N THR A 490 -22.04 1.37 8.22
CA THR A 490 -22.86 0.59 9.19
C THR A 490 -22.35 -0.84 9.36
N PRO A 491 -21.96 -1.54 8.27
CA PRO A 491 -21.44 -2.90 8.40
C PRO A 491 -20.18 -3.03 9.27
N ALA A 492 -19.37 -1.98 9.39
CA ALA A 492 -18.16 -1.99 10.22
C ALA A 492 -18.43 -2.28 11.71
N TYR A 493 -19.66 -2.05 12.16
CA TYR A 493 -20.08 -2.32 13.55
C TYR A 493 -20.73 -3.70 13.74
N ASN A 494 -20.71 -4.56 12.73
CA ASN A 494 -21.12 -5.96 12.77
C ASN A 494 -22.51 -6.19 13.39
N GLY A 495 -23.51 -5.41 12.98
CA GLY A 495 -24.88 -5.55 13.45
C GLY A 495 -25.10 -5.16 14.93
N ASN A 496 -24.24 -4.31 15.51
CA ASN A 496 -24.42 -3.83 16.86
C ASN A 496 -25.81 -3.19 17.04
N ALA A 497 -26.63 -3.71 17.97
CA ALA A 497 -28.00 -3.29 18.18
C ALA A 497 -28.17 -1.80 18.58
N SER A 498 -27.09 -1.12 18.97
CA SER A 498 -27.09 0.30 19.27
C SER A 498 -26.86 1.19 18.05
N ILE A 499 -26.54 0.62 16.88
CA ILE A 499 -26.18 1.36 15.67
C ILE A 499 -27.05 0.86 14.50
N SER A 500 -27.88 1.73 13.97
CA SER A 500 -28.76 1.39 12.84
C SER A 500 -28.28 2.02 11.51
N LYS A 501 -27.49 3.11 11.56
CA LYS A 501 -26.94 3.78 10.40
C LYS A 501 -25.67 4.54 10.75
N VAL A 502 -24.65 4.40 9.91
CA VAL A 502 -23.48 5.29 9.85
C VAL A 502 -23.11 5.44 8.38
N GLN A 503 -23.30 6.62 7.82
CA GLN A 503 -22.99 6.93 6.43
C GLN A 503 -22.25 8.25 6.36
N ARG A 504 -21.22 8.32 5.52
CA ARG A 504 -20.47 9.54 5.23
C ARG A 504 -20.55 9.85 3.74
N GLU A 505 -20.77 11.12 3.41
CA GLU A 505 -20.78 11.65 2.06
C GLU A 505 -19.92 12.89 2.00
N VAL A 506 -19.04 12.97 1.00
CA VAL A 506 -18.05 14.04 0.86
C VAL A 506 -18.11 14.59 -0.56
N ILE A 507 -18.12 15.91 -0.67
CA ILE A 507 -17.93 16.61 -1.93
C ILE A 507 -16.66 17.45 -1.82
N PHE A 508 -15.60 17.06 -2.53
CA PHE A 508 -14.40 17.88 -2.67
C PHE A 508 -14.62 18.85 -3.85
N VAL A 509 -14.96 20.08 -3.54
CA VAL A 509 -15.01 21.18 -4.51
C VAL A 509 -13.61 21.72 -4.68
N GLN A 510 -13.00 21.37 -5.77
CA GLN A 510 -11.63 21.74 -6.07
C GLN A 510 -11.48 23.25 -6.32
N PRO A 511 -10.36 23.89 -5.92
CA PRO A 511 -9.18 23.21 -5.37
C PRO A 511 -9.19 23.01 -3.84
N ASP A 512 -9.97 23.74 -3.04
CA ASP A 512 -9.64 23.94 -1.63
C ASP A 512 -10.87 23.93 -0.68
N VAL A 513 -12.02 23.43 -1.11
CA VAL A 513 -13.23 23.33 -0.27
C VAL A 513 -13.74 21.90 -0.23
N ILE A 514 -13.93 21.36 0.98
CA ILE A 514 -14.46 20.02 1.20
C ILE A 514 -15.74 20.15 2.02
N ILE A 515 -16.83 19.53 1.54
CA ILE A 515 -18.13 19.52 2.24
C ILE A 515 -18.37 18.08 2.68
N VAL A 516 -18.57 17.87 3.99
CA VAL A 516 -18.79 16.54 4.59
C VAL A 516 -20.19 16.50 5.18
N TYR A 517 -20.96 15.48 4.82
CA TYR A 517 -22.30 15.21 5.34
C TYR A 517 -22.37 13.79 5.91
N ASP A 518 -22.70 13.70 7.19
CA ASP A 518 -22.85 12.39 7.86
C ASP A 518 -24.31 12.14 8.28
N ARG A 519 -24.76 10.91 8.09
CA ARG A 519 -26.08 10.40 8.54
C ARG A 519 -25.81 9.31 9.58
N VAL A 520 -26.16 9.58 10.83
CA VAL A 520 -25.87 8.65 11.94
C VAL A 520 -27.11 8.43 12.76
N ALA A 521 -27.57 7.18 12.83
CA ALA A 521 -28.71 6.79 13.65
C ALA A 521 -28.30 5.71 14.66
N THR A 522 -28.49 6.02 15.94
CA THR A 522 -28.12 5.16 17.07
C THR A 522 -29.23 5.11 18.12
N ALA A 523 -29.21 4.05 18.95
CA ALA A 523 -30.15 3.87 20.04
C ALA A 523 -30.02 4.96 21.12
N ALA A 524 -31.08 5.18 21.88
CA ALA A 524 -31.04 6.04 23.06
C ALA A 524 -29.96 5.57 24.06
N GLY A 525 -29.34 6.51 24.77
CA GLY A 525 -28.26 6.23 25.72
C GLY A 525 -26.88 6.06 25.09
N THR A 526 -26.75 6.32 23.78
CA THR A 526 -25.45 6.50 23.12
C THR A 526 -25.09 7.98 23.04
N THR A 527 -23.82 8.26 22.78
CA THR A 527 -23.32 9.58 22.39
C THR A 527 -22.65 9.45 21.02
N GLN A 528 -22.95 10.36 20.12
CA GLN A 528 -22.28 10.46 18.82
C GLN A 528 -21.32 11.64 18.88
N THR A 529 -20.07 11.41 18.50
CA THR A 529 -19.03 12.46 18.44
C THR A 529 -18.46 12.51 17.04
N TRP A 530 -18.82 13.54 16.28
CA TRP A 530 -18.09 13.86 15.08
C TRP A 530 -16.71 14.35 15.47
N GLN A 531 -15.67 13.72 14.91
CA GLN A 531 -14.29 14.06 15.27
C GLN A 531 -13.40 14.18 14.04
N LEU A 532 -12.39 15.07 14.14
CA LEU A 532 -11.35 15.24 13.14
C LEU A 532 -10.01 15.39 13.85
N GLN A 533 -9.03 14.58 13.45
CA GLN A 533 -7.70 14.61 14.03
C GLN A 533 -6.91 15.80 13.48
N ALA A 534 -6.21 16.51 14.34
CA ALA A 534 -5.47 17.73 14.00
C ALA A 534 -4.01 17.65 14.48
N PRO A 535 -3.02 18.01 13.64
CA PRO A 535 -1.60 17.97 14.02
C PRO A 535 -1.23 19.04 15.04
N THR A 536 -2.01 20.11 15.12
CA THR A 536 -1.81 21.24 16.03
C THR A 536 -3.10 21.58 16.76
N ALA A 537 -3.00 22.31 17.87
CA ALA A 537 -4.17 22.73 18.64
C ALA A 537 -5.12 23.58 17.79
N PRO A 538 -6.38 23.11 17.59
CA PRO A 538 -7.35 23.90 16.83
C PRO A 538 -7.82 25.14 17.63
N ALA A 539 -7.89 26.29 16.97
CA ALA A 539 -8.51 27.50 17.51
C ALA A 539 -10.02 27.42 17.32
N ILE A 540 -10.78 27.41 18.44
CA ILE A 540 -12.24 27.32 18.42
C ILE A 540 -12.87 28.72 18.53
N ALA A 541 -13.76 29.06 17.59
CA ALA A 541 -14.52 30.33 17.61
C ALA A 541 -15.96 30.08 17.14
N GLY A 542 -16.90 29.99 18.10
CA GLY A 542 -18.30 29.73 17.82
C GLY A 542 -18.51 28.34 17.19
N ASN A 543 -18.99 28.32 15.94
CA ASN A 543 -19.22 27.10 15.16
C ASN A 543 -18.03 26.72 14.25
N LYS A 544 -16.87 27.34 14.46
CA LYS A 544 -15.68 27.18 13.61
C LYS A 544 -14.49 26.69 14.44
N ALA A 545 -13.80 25.67 13.96
CA ALA A 545 -12.49 25.25 14.41
C ALA A 545 -11.46 25.53 13.31
N THR A 546 -10.29 26.09 13.67
CA THR A 546 -9.22 26.37 12.69
C THR A 546 -7.95 25.65 13.11
N VAL A 547 -7.43 24.80 12.24
CA VAL A 547 -6.14 24.13 12.36
C VAL A 547 -5.14 24.88 11.48
N THR A 548 -3.95 25.15 12.00
CA THR A 548 -2.87 25.80 11.23
C THR A 548 -1.61 24.94 11.32
N ASN A 549 -1.07 24.55 10.19
CA ASN A 549 0.14 23.73 10.14
C ASN A 549 0.92 23.99 8.84
N ALA A 550 2.25 23.98 8.90
CA ALA A 550 3.15 24.13 7.76
C ALA A 550 2.88 25.39 6.88
N GLY A 551 2.38 26.47 7.48
CA GLY A 551 2.04 27.70 6.77
C GLY A 551 0.66 27.72 6.10
N HIS A 552 -0.10 26.63 6.22
CA HIS A 552 -1.46 26.47 5.70
C HIS A 552 -2.50 26.36 6.83
N SER A 553 -3.75 26.57 6.50
CA SER A 553 -4.86 26.52 7.45
C SER A 553 -6.03 25.71 6.93
N LEU A 554 -6.72 25.02 7.84
CA LEU A 554 -8.00 24.35 7.61
C LEU A 554 -9.05 24.93 8.54
N ALA A 555 -10.03 25.64 8.01
CA ALA A 555 -11.18 26.10 8.74
C ALA A 555 -12.33 25.11 8.60
N VAL A 556 -12.68 24.43 9.68
CA VAL A 556 -13.82 23.51 9.78
C VAL A 556 -14.99 24.28 10.34
N THR A 557 -15.98 24.56 9.51
CA THR A 557 -17.20 25.29 9.90
C THR A 557 -18.37 24.34 9.99
N LYS A 558 -18.90 24.18 11.17
CA LYS A 558 -20.12 23.39 11.43
C LYS A 558 -21.36 24.15 10.92
N ILE A 559 -22.16 23.47 10.13
CA ILE A 559 -23.50 23.89 9.70
C ILE A 559 -24.57 23.12 10.50
N LEU A 560 -24.39 21.77 10.61
CA LEU A 560 -25.22 20.89 11.43
C LEU A 560 -24.28 20.05 12.31
N GLY A 561 -24.68 19.80 13.56
CA GLY A 561 -23.91 18.99 14.52
C GLY A 561 -23.85 19.61 15.91
N GLY A 562 -22.96 19.09 16.74
CA GLY A 562 -22.67 19.58 18.09
C GLY A 562 -21.87 20.87 18.11
N SER A 563 -21.51 21.35 19.27
CA SER A 563 -20.57 22.49 19.39
C SER A 563 -19.13 21.97 19.32
N PRO A 564 -18.26 22.57 18.48
CA PRO A 564 -16.88 22.12 18.39
C PRO A 564 -16.10 22.43 19.68
N SER A 565 -15.27 21.47 20.07
CA SER A 565 -14.32 21.59 21.18
C SER A 565 -12.96 21.03 20.75
N SER A 566 -11.90 21.47 21.41
CA SER A 566 -10.55 20.93 21.21
C SER A 566 -10.22 19.92 22.29
N PHE A 567 -9.74 18.77 21.91
CA PHE A 567 -9.24 17.73 22.79
C PHE A 567 -7.74 17.52 22.58
N ASP A 568 -6.97 17.60 23.67
CA ASP A 568 -5.51 17.35 23.65
C ASP A 568 -5.23 15.88 23.88
N GLN A 569 -4.66 15.20 22.88
CA GLN A 569 -4.34 13.77 22.91
C GLN A 569 -2.92 13.48 23.37
N ARG A 570 -2.09 14.49 23.64
CA ARG A 570 -0.67 14.31 23.98
C ARG A 570 -0.45 13.58 25.32
N ALA A 571 -1.46 13.51 26.17
CA ALA A 571 -1.41 12.75 27.41
C ALA A 571 -1.69 11.25 27.22
N ASP A 572 -2.16 10.83 26.05
CA ASP A 572 -2.36 9.42 25.71
C ASP A 572 -1.00 8.75 25.50
N SER A 573 -0.70 7.70 26.24
CA SER A 573 0.57 6.96 26.15
C SER A 573 0.76 6.25 24.80
N ASP A 574 -0.34 6.00 24.08
CA ASP A 574 -0.33 5.38 22.77
C ASP A 574 -0.07 6.40 21.65
N LEU A 575 -0.32 7.69 21.90
CA LEU A 575 -0.13 8.78 20.95
C LEU A 575 1.02 9.68 21.42
N THR A 576 1.91 10.03 20.51
CA THR A 576 3.06 10.90 20.82
C THR A 576 2.78 12.38 20.53
N GLY A 577 1.61 12.72 20.04
CA GLY A 577 1.21 14.09 19.71
C GLY A 577 -0.19 14.18 19.13
N GLY A 578 -0.56 15.38 18.74
CA GLY A 578 -1.82 15.67 18.06
C GLY A 578 -2.94 16.13 18.99
N TYR A 579 -3.96 16.62 18.34
CA TYR A 579 -5.19 17.14 18.92
C TYR A 579 -6.38 16.58 18.15
N ARG A 580 -7.57 16.77 18.70
CA ARG A 580 -8.81 16.37 18.04
C ARG A 580 -9.87 17.47 18.19
N ILE A 581 -10.59 17.73 17.11
CA ILE A 581 -11.84 18.49 17.14
C ILE A 581 -12.93 17.48 17.48
N ASP A 582 -13.71 17.72 18.53
CA ASP A 582 -14.85 16.90 18.94
C ASP A 582 -16.14 17.72 18.91
N GLU A 583 -17.19 17.15 18.32
CA GLU A 583 -18.56 17.70 18.33
C GLU A 583 -19.52 16.59 18.79
N SER A 584 -19.90 16.62 20.07
CA SER A 584 -20.74 15.58 20.67
C SER A 584 -22.21 15.98 20.70
N VAL A 585 -23.07 15.00 20.39
CA VAL A 585 -24.53 15.07 20.55
C VAL A 585 -25.05 13.79 21.16
N THR A 586 -26.25 13.87 21.77
CA THR A 586 -26.96 12.67 22.27
C THR A 586 -27.33 11.78 21.10
N GLY A 587 -27.25 10.46 21.29
CA GLY A 587 -27.65 9.47 20.32
C GLY A 587 -29.12 9.61 19.88
N GLY A 588 -29.37 9.23 18.66
CA GLY A 588 -30.62 9.38 17.94
C GLY A 588 -30.34 9.37 16.44
N ASP A 589 -31.29 9.83 15.63
CA ASP A 589 -31.13 10.00 14.19
C ASP A 589 -30.64 11.42 13.89
N ASN A 590 -29.32 11.59 13.80
CA ASN A 590 -28.64 12.89 13.66
C ASN A 590 -28.01 13.07 12.28
N ARG A 591 -27.83 14.34 11.91
CA ARG A 591 -27.12 14.77 10.70
C ARG A 591 -26.00 15.73 11.08
N TYR A 592 -24.87 15.58 10.42
CA TYR A 592 -23.74 16.47 10.55
C TYR A 592 -23.43 17.06 9.18
N LEU A 593 -23.17 18.36 9.13
CA LEU A 593 -22.77 19.05 7.89
C LEU A 593 -21.65 20.03 8.21
N HIS A 594 -20.50 19.80 7.57
CA HIS A 594 -19.30 20.62 7.76
C HIS A 594 -18.80 21.15 6.42
N VAL A 595 -18.33 22.38 6.45
CA VAL A 595 -17.54 22.96 5.35
C VAL A 595 -16.11 23.11 5.84
N MET A 596 -15.20 22.45 5.18
CA MET A 596 -13.77 22.54 5.41
C MET A 596 -13.13 23.39 4.32
N SER A 597 -12.58 24.52 4.70
CA SER A 597 -11.96 25.48 3.78
C SER A 597 -10.46 25.56 4.04
N VAL A 598 -9.67 25.23 3.03
CA VAL A 598 -8.22 25.35 3.08
C VAL A 598 -7.82 26.76 2.68
N ASP A 599 -6.93 27.39 3.44
CA ASP A 599 -6.32 28.71 3.19
C ASP A 599 -7.35 29.83 2.92
N GLY A 600 -8.54 29.74 3.55
CA GLY A 600 -9.57 30.75 3.37
C GLY A 600 -10.27 30.72 2.02
N ALA A 601 -10.24 29.61 1.31
CA ALA A 601 -10.93 29.42 0.02
C ALA A 601 -12.44 29.70 0.10
N ALA A 602 -13.07 29.49 1.27
CA ALA A 602 -14.43 29.93 1.58
C ALA A 602 -14.38 31.16 2.47
N THR A 603 -15.02 32.24 2.01
CA THR A 603 -15.13 33.50 2.77
C THR A 603 -16.36 33.56 3.66
N SER A 604 -17.43 32.83 3.29
CA SER A 604 -18.62 32.67 4.11
C SER A 604 -19.33 31.37 3.83
N THR A 605 -20.09 30.89 4.83
CA THR A 605 -20.94 29.71 4.74
C THR A 605 -22.30 30.05 5.34
N ALA A 606 -23.38 29.63 4.71
CA ALA A 606 -24.74 29.79 5.21
C ALA A 606 -25.52 28.49 5.01
N ALA A 607 -26.35 28.10 6.00
CA ALA A 607 -27.26 26.99 5.84
C ALA A 607 -28.20 27.23 4.64
N ASN A 608 -28.45 26.19 3.86
CA ASN A 608 -29.36 26.20 2.71
C ASN A 608 -30.43 25.10 2.93
N GLY A 609 -31.53 25.48 3.56
CA GLY A 609 -32.51 24.54 4.03
C GLY A 609 -32.01 23.69 5.22
N ALA A 610 -32.65 22.54 5.45
CA ALA A 610 -32.39 21.66 6.59
C ALA A 610 -31.10 20.83 6.42
N ASN A 611 -30.70 20.49 5.19
CA ASN A 611 -29.61 19.57 4.89
C ASN A 611 -28.67 20.11 3.80
N GLY A 612 -28.53 21.42 3.70
CA GLY A 612 -27.71 22.03 2.68
C GLY A 612 -26.90 23.21 3.19
N VAL A 613 -25.96 23.61 2.37
CA VAL A 613 -25.08 24.75 2.61
C VAL A 613 -24.83 25.55 1.32
N THR A 614 -24.74 26.84 1.44
CA THR A 614 -24.19 27.73 0.41
C THR A 614 -22.85 28.28 0.90
N VAL A 615 -21.82 28.14 0.08
CA VAL A 615 -20.45 28.58 0.33
C VAL A 615 -20.12 29.71 -0.64
N THR A 616 -19.67 30.83 -0.12
CA THR A 616 -19.09 31.91 -0.96
C THR A 616 -17.57 31.70 -1.01
N LEU A 617 -17.04 31.52 -2.21
CA LEU A 617 -15.61 31.31 -2.44
C LEU A 617 -14.86 32.67 -2.44
N ALA A 618 -13.53 32.60 -2.24
CA ALA A 618 -12.67 33.78 -2.23
C ALA A 618 -12.68 34.58 -3.56
N ASN A 619 -13.00 33.92 -4.67
CA ASN A 619 -13.17 34.55 -5.98
C ASN A 619 -14.58 35.18 -6.19
N GLY A 620 -15.44 35.17 -5.19
CA GLY A 620 -16.80 35.72 -5.22
C GLY A 620 -17.86 34.79 -5.81
N GLN A 621 -17.48 33.61 -6.32
CA GLN A 621 -18.44 32.62 -6.79
C GLN A 621 -19.13 31.91 -5.60
N THR A 622 -20.33 31.40 -5.84
CA THR A 622 -21.05 30.62 -4.86
C THR A 622 -21.14 29.16 -5.29
N VAL A 623 -21.01 28.28 -4.32
CA VAL A 623 -21.27 26.84 -4.44
C VAL A 623 -22.37 26.47 -3.46
N SER A 624 -23.37 25.70 -3.87
CA SER A 624 -24.34 25.16 -2.93
C SER A 624 -24.44 23.64 -3.06
N ALA A 625 -24.54 22.98 -1.91
CA ALA A 625 -24.80 21.54 -1.84
C ALA A 625 -26.01 21.30 -0.95
N THR A 626 -26.93 20.46 -1.41
CA THR A 626 -28.10 20.03 -0.65
C THR A 626 -28.15 18.50 -0.67
N PHE A 627 -28.07 17.86 0.50
CA PHE A 627 -28.00 16.41 0.64
C PHE A 627 -29.38 15.81 0.89
N ASP A 628 -29.60 14.58 0.38
CA ASP A 628 -30.73 13.77 0.78
C ASP A 628 -30.56 13.36 2.26
N PRO A 629 -31.53 13.63 3.14
CA PRO A 629 -31.38 13.33 4.57
C PRO A 629 -31.41 11.82 4.88
N ALA A 630 -31.91 10.97 3.99
CA ALA A 630 -32.12 9.55 4.24
C ALA A 630 -31.12 8.65 3.50
N ASN A 631 -30.74 9.04 2.28
CA ASN A 631 -29.97 8.19 1.37
C ASN A 631 -28.72 8.90 0.86
N THR A 632 -27.78 8.16 0.28
CA THR A 632 -26.68 8.72 -0.50
C THR A 632 -27.23 9.53 -1.66
N GLY A 633 -26.77 10.77 -1.79
CA GLY A 633 -27.09 11.66 -2.88
C GLY A 633 -27.18 13.12 -2.46
N ALA A 634 -26.82 14.00 -3.39
CA ALA A 634 -26.86 15.45 -3.22
C ALA A 634 -27.15 16.18 -4.52
N THR A 635 -27.60 17.41 -4.40
CA THR A 635 -27.61 18.38 -5.51
C THR A 635 -26.51 19.36 -5.29
N LEU A 636 -25.54 19.45 -6.20
CA LEU A 636 -24.46 20.42 -6.20
C LEU A 636 -24.73 21.49 -7.25
N VAL A 637 -24.63 22.77 -6.86
CA VAL A 637 -24.61 23.88 -7.82
C VAL A 637 -23.19 24.46 -7.83
N LEU A 638 -22.54 24.34 -8.96
CA LEU A 638 -21.14 24.77 -9.16
C LEU A 638 -21.03 25.58 -10.46
N GLY A 639 -20.51 26.80 -10.39
CA GLY A 639 -20.38 27.67 -11.55
C GLY A 639 -21.71 27.96 -12.27
N GLY A 640 -22.83 27.95 -11.54
CA GLY A 640 -24.18 28.13 -12.09
C GLY A 640 -24.80 26.86 -12.70
N THR A 641 -24.06 25.77 -12.75
CA THR A 641 -24.55 24.46 -13.23
C THR A 641 -25.08 23.63 -12.07
N THR A 642 -26.27 23.07 -12.22
CA THR A 642 -26.85 22.13 -11.27
C THR A 642 -26.45 20.71 -11.64
N ILE A 643 -25.84 19.99 -10.70
CA ILE A 643 -25.33 18.63 -10.84
C ILE A 643 -26.08 17.75 -9.84
N ASN A 644 -26.67 16.68 -10.33
CA ASN A 644 -27.33 15.69 -9.48
C ASN A 644 -26.32 14.56 -9.17
N LEU A 645 -25.92 14.48 -7.91
CA LEU A 645 -24.98 13.48 -7.39
C LEU A 645 -25.77 12.31 -6.80
N ALA A 646 -26.06 11.30 -7.60
CA ALA A 646 -26.80 10.12 -7.18
C ALA A 646 -25.87 9.06 -6.55
N ALA A 647 -26.44 8.01 -5.97
CA ALA A 647 -25.70 6.80 -5.65
C ALA A 647 -25.21 6.13 -6.95
N GLY A 648 -24.02 5.56 -6.88
CA GLY A 648 -23.34 4.90 -8.01
C GLY A 648 -21.83 5.13 -7.94
N VAL A 649 -21.06 4.17 -8.41
CA VAL A 649 -19.60 4.21 -8.40
C VAL A 649 -19.09 4.17 -9.84
N ASP A 650 -18.57 5.29 -10.30
CA ASP A 650 -17.97 5.38 -11.62
C ASP A 650 -16.62 4.66 -11.63
N THR A 651 -16.29 4.07 -12.77
CA THR A 651 -14.94 3.64 -13.04
C THR A 651 -14.12 4.88 -13.38
N LEU A 652 -13.26 5.30 -12.46
CA LEU A 652 -12.34 6.40 -12.72
C LEU A 652 -11.27 5.95 -13.71
N SER A 653 -10.96 6.79 -14.68
CA SER A 653 -9.84 6.53 -15.61
C SER A 653 -8.52 6.51 -14.85
N GLU A 654 -7.64 5.64 -15.25
CA GLU A 654 -6.26 5.53 -14.74
C GLU A 654 -5.37 6.67 -15.26
#